data_c133d2c3e2f951235b50c5cce0b78975
#
_entry.id   c133d2c3e2f951235b50c5cce0b78975
#
_cell.length_a   1.000
_cell.length_b   1.000
_cell.length_c   1.000
_cell.angle_alpha   90.00
_cell.angle_beta   90.00
_cell.angle_gamma   90.00
#
_symmetry.space_group_name_H-M   'P 1'
#
loop_
_entity.id
_entity.type
_entity.pdbx_description
1 polymer ?
#
loop_
_entity_poly.entity_id
_entity_poly.type
_entity_poly.pdbx_seq_one_letter_code
_entity_poly.pdbx_strand_id
1 'polypeptide(L)'
;SMRSRPGFSFVGDSVDELHGLARALLCSLAVHHSPSEVKLMVVTRHPEQWSWLVWLPHNQHDEMCDACGLRRLVFTSPGELEEALDAELHRKGRGPWAPPSGSSPTTTLSPVETGGGPTLGPHWVIIDDNVGTPEQWEAVTGQKGMAGITVLRLATRLGEGVGFGGADERFELREGRLRHRDAFYAVADMLAESTADRYARALARWSPMRAGELADTDSQGAELLRALGISDPRRLDLDRLWAESRGRGDPRWAMIPVGIKPGGDLQYVILRAKDFGGYGFHSVVVGTSGAGKSEYFLALCNGIALTHSPESFIVIFVDMKFESAAQDLAGLPHVAGSLSNLGKDDRHLAERMRKAIDGEMARRYALFTEAGARDANEYEEMRLAGRDLEPVPILLVIIDEYLELFHHHPEWIDLVIHIGQEGRGCNVFFTLGGQRLDLSSLSKAKSNIAFRVALRAETAEDSRDVIGSDAALHLPSKENGYALLKVGPRELEQFRCFYVSAPFVVPKKAVDTDKPVSVSFSRPRSLTWEYQPLSESDTAAIAVADEPEQPDEFLYHADGFKRKKLLDVIRESLVSHPARPPHRIWLPPLEAGETADSLVQRWRGKPWWADYGDNPGLVFPVGVEDFPEDHAQRVHVVDAEMDNVMVVATAQRGKSTTLMTLVTTAALMYRPERVTFFCVGASLYPVEDYPHVAAVVSTTDVEGISRTISTIEGLIRTREASFKRYQMDITEFRERRFGAMAGAATDPSDKFGDVFLVIDNFGDFYEKDGGLGDRAIAIARQGLS
;
A
#
# COMPACT_ATOMS: atom_id res chain seq x y z
N SER A 1 24.13 23.95 30.36
CA SER A 1 23.13 23.97 29.27
C SER A 1 22.55 25.37 29.14
N MET A 2 22.51 25.94 27.94
CA MET A 2 21.93 27.28 27.71
C MET A 2 20.46 27.35 28.10
N ARG A 3 19.72 26.25 28.03
CA ARG A 3 18.31 26.20 28.47
C ARG A 3 18.12 26.27 29.99
N SER A 4 19.20 26.08 30.78
CA SER A 4 19.10 26.08 32.24
C SER A 4 19.04 27.48 32.87
N ARG A 5 19.25 28.53 32.09
CA ARG A 5 19.23 29.94 32.53
C ARG A 5 18.65 30.83 31.44
N PRO A 6 17.95 31.89 31.78
CA PRO A 6 17.42 32.86 30.81
C PRO A 6 18.51 33.79 30.25
N GLY A 7 19.65 33.93 30.92
CA GLY A 7 20.73 34.77 30.48
C GLY A 7 22.10 34.39 31.03
N PHE A 8 23.14 34.80 30.30
CA PHE A 8 24.55 34.73 30.68
C PHE A 8 25.19 36.06 30.35
N SER A 9 25.99 36.60 31.29
CA SER A 9 26.72 37.84 31.11
C SER A 9 28.24 37.55 31.07
N PHE A 10 28.89 37.94 29.98
CA PHE A 10 30.34 37.87 29.82
C PHE A 10 30.91 39.28 29.93
N VAL A 11 31.74 39.52 30.92
CA VAL A 11 32.35 40.83 31.21
C VAL A 11 33.86 40.75 31.00
N GLY A 12 34.42 41.62 30.14
CA GLY A 12 35.84 41.61 29.82
C GLY A 12 36.36 42.97 29.48
N ASP A 13 37.71 43.13 29.53
CA ASP A 13 38.38 44.41 29.25
C ASP A 13 38.60 44.62 27.74
N SER A 14 38.47 43.56 26.92
CA SER A 14 38.66 43.58 25.47
C SER A 14 37.37 43.17 24.72
N VAL A 15 36.91 44.04 23.85
CA VAL A 15 35.78 43.76 22.94
C VAL A 15 36.13 42.60 21.99
N ASP A 16 37.38 42.58 21.48
CA ASP A 16 37.83 41.52 20.57
C ASP A 16 37.83 40.15 21.20
N GLU A 17 38.19 40.04 22.51
CA GLU A 17 38.10 38.79 23.25
C GLU A 17 36.65 38.36 23.46
N LEU A 18 35.76 39.28 23.82
CA LEU A 18 34.32 39.03 23.99
C LEU A 18 33.67 38.56 22.67
N HIS A 19 33.99 39.24 21.55
CA HIS A 19 33.51 38.82 20.22
C HIS A 19 34.15 37.50 19.79
N GLY A 20 35.42 37.23 20.12
CA GLY A 20 36.07 35.96 19.86
C GLY A 20 35.39 34.77 20.52
N LEU A 21 35.04 34.96 21.81
CA LEU A 21 34.25 33.97 22.56
C LEU A 21 32.85 33.79 21.97
N ALA A 22 32.14 34.88 21.67
CA ALA A 22 30.80 34.80 21.08
C ALA A 22 30.81 34.06 19.71
N ARG A 23 31.81 34.36 18.84
CA ARG A 23 31.98 33.65 17.57
C ARG A 23 32.20 32.16 17.78
N ALA A 24 33.03 31.76 18.74
CA ALA A 24 33.24 30.35 19.05
C ALA A 24 31.95 29.65 19.52
N LEU A 25 31.21 30.29 20.42
CA LEU A 25 29.91 29.77 20.92
C LEU A 25 28.88 29.64 19.82
N LEU A 26 28.69 30.68 18.98
CA LEU A 26 27.68 30.65 17.89
C LEU A 26 28.04 29.65 16.80
N CYS A 27 29.30 29.55 16.39
CA CYS A 27 29.75 28.55 15.43
C CYS A 27 29.56 27.12 15.96
N SER A 28 29.88 26.89 17.25
CA SER A 28 29.67 25.59 17.89
C SER A 28 28.18 25.23 17.92
N LEU A 29 27.31 26.17 18.27
CA LEU A 29 25.84 25.93 18.22
C LEU A 29 25.39 25.63 16.81
N ALA A 30 25.84 26.36 15.79
CA ALA A 30 25.41 26.18 14.40
C ALA A 30 25.91 24.85 13.80
N VAL A 31 26.98 24.27 14.29
CA VAL A 31 27.51 22.97 13.84
C VAL A 31 26.76 21.81 14.49
N HIS A 32 26.33 21.95 15.75
CA HIS A 32 25.75 20.84 16.53
C HIS A 32 24.22 20.84 16.58
N HIS A 33 23.57 21.90 16.16
CA HIS A 33 22.12 22.04 16.17
C HIS A 33 21.59 22.48 14.80
N SER A 34 20.41 22.04 14.44
CA SER A 34 19.76 22.50 13.21
C SER A 34 19.15 23.90 13.38
N PRO A 35 18.93 24.66 12.28
CA PRO A 35 18.22 25.94 12.35
C PRO A 35 16.78 25.84 12.83
N SER A 36 16.16 24.65 12.78
CA SER A 36 14.85 24.36 13.35
C SER A 36 14.88 24.14 14.87
N GLU A 37 16.06 23.86 15.44
CA GLU A 37 16.23 23.71 16.89
C GLU A 37 16.74 24.98 17.56
N VAL A 38 17.60 25.74 16.88
CA VAL A 38 18.23 26.95 17.42
C VAL A 38 18.26 28.08 16.39
N LYS A 39 17.79 29.26 16.79
CA LYS A 39 17.98 30.52 16.04
C LYS A 39 19.02 31.39 16.73
N LEU A 40 19.88 32.00 15.92
CA LEU A 40 20.98 32.85 16.38
C LEU A 40 20.70 34.29 15.94
N MET A 41 20.68 35.21 16.90
CA MET A 41 20.32 36.61 16.69
C MET A 41 21.39 37.50 17.34
N VAL A 42 21.54 38.71 16.85
CA VAL A 42 22.38 39.70 17.47
C VAL A 42 21.71 41.06 17.50
N VAL A 43 21.86 41.75 18.62
CA VAL A 43 21.51 43.15 18.81
C VAL A 43 22.80 43.93 19.05
N THR A 44 23.20 44.82 18.13
CA THR A 44 24.50 45.48 18.14
C THR A 44 24.42 46.89 17.55
N ARG A 45 25.29 47.80 18.00
CA ARG A 45 25.51 49.10 17.34
C ARG A 45 26.49 49.05 16.20
N HIS A 46 27.19 47.89 16.04
CA HIS A 46 28.25 47.65 15.07
C HIS A 46 27.99 46.42 14.23
N PRO A 47 26.88 46.42 13.44
CA PRO A 47 26.49 45.25 12.69
C PRO A 47 27.51 44.77 11.65
N GLU A 48 28.41 45.65 11.20
CA GLU A 48 29.53 45.31 10.33
C GLU A 48 30.46 44.25 10.94
N GLN A 49 30.61 44.21 12.26
CA GLN A 49 31.44 43.22 12.97
C GLN A 49 30.77 41.85 13.07
N TRP A 50 29.49 41.77 12.70
CA TRP A 50 28.67 40.57 12.71
C TRP A 50 28.26 40.17 11.29
N SER A 51 28.86 40.77 10.25
CA SER A 51 28.52 40.51 8.85
C SER A 51 28.70 39.05 8.43
N TRP A 52 29.53 38.29 9.09
CA TRP A 52 29.72 36.85 8.91
C TRP A 52 28.49 36.04 9.33
N LEU A 53 27.73 36.52 10.32
CA LEU A 53 26.55 35.81 10.88
C LEU A 53 25.41 35.67 9.85
N VAL A 54 25.27 36.63 8.92
CA VAL A 54 24.22 36.63 7.91
C VAL A 54 24.26 35.45 6.94
N TRP A 55 25.41 34.76 6.86
CA TRP A 55 25.58 33.56 6.05
C TRP A 55 25.07 32.31 6.76
N LEU A 56 24.86 32.30 8.08
CA LEU A 56 24.34 31.16 8.81
C LEU A 56 22.87 30.98 8.57
N PRO A 57 22.41 29.76 8.19
CA PRO A 57 20.98 29.44 8.10
C PRO A 57 20.22 29.70 9.41
N HIS A 58 20.92 29.63 10.55
CA HIS A 58 20.37 29.91 11.89
C HIS A 58 20.05 31.39 12.12
N ASN A 59 20.63 32.31 11.34
CA ASN A 59 20.35 33.74 11.41
C ASN A 59 19.29 34.21 10.45
N GLN A 60 18.43 33.33 9.94
CA GLN A 60 17.36 33.63 9.03
C GLN A 60 16.00 33.46 9.70
N HIS A 61 15.08 34.39 9.42
CA HIS A 61 13.67 34.24 9.81
C HIS A 61 13.03 33.04 9.08
N ASP A 62 12.01 32.43 9.66
CA ASP A 62 11.40 31.23 9.05
C ASP A 62 10.50 31.57 7.84
N GLU A 63 9.84 32.75 7.87
CA GLU A 63 8.81 33.12 6.90
C GLU A 63 9.03 34.50 6.27
N MET A 64 9.52 35.47 7.05
CA MET A 64 9.68 36.84 6.54
C MET A 64 10.80 36.94 5.53
N CYS A 65 10.49 37.52 4.37
CA CYS A 65 11.44 37.77 3.30
C CYS A 65 11.70 39.24 3.10
N ASP A 66 12.89 39.56 2.62
CA ASP A 66 13.27 40.85 2.10
C ASP A 66 13.77 40.71 0.65
N ALA A 67 14.26 41.78 0.04
CA ALA A 67 14.75 41.76 -1.32
C ALA A 67 16.03 40.89 -1.55
N CYS A 68 16.65 40.40 -0.46
CA CYS A 68 17.81 39.50 -0.51
C CYS A 68 17.45 38.05 -0.09
N GLY A 69 16.19 37.71 0.12
CA GLY A 69 15.71 36.43 0.57
C GLY A 69 15.17 36.47 2.01
N LEU A 70 15.30 35.37 2.79
CA LEU A 70 14.83 35.36 4.17
C LEU A 70 15.48 36.47 5.00
N ARG A 71 14.65 37.22 5.78
CA ARG A 71 15.11 38.32 6.62
C ARG A 71 16.20 37.83 7.60
N ARG A 72 17.29 38.63 7.75
CA ARG A 72 18.39 38.39 8.68
C ARG A 72 17.97 38.85 10.07
N LEU A 73 18.41 38.09 11.09
CA LEU A 73 18.10 38.35 12.49
C LEU A 73 19.25 39.13 13.16
N VAL A 74 19.56 40.28 12.58
CA VAL A 74 20.53 41.25 13.06
C VAL A 74 19.81 42.57 13.28
N PHE A 75 19.87 43.10 14.49
CA PHE A 75 19.11 44.28 14.92
C PHE A 75 20.01 45.31 15.54
N THR A 76 19.63 46.59 15.48
CA THR A 76 20.38 47.70 16.04
C THR A 76 19.90 48.12 17.44
N SER A 77 18.74 47.66 17.84
CA SER A 77 18.17 47.88 19.17
C SER A 77 17.23 46.76 19.62
N PRO A 78 16.98 46.59 20.93
CA PRO A 78 16.00 45.62 21.41
C PRO A 78 14.60 45.93 20.90
N GLY A 79 14.21 47.19 20.71
CA GLY A 79 12.92 47.58 20.17
C GLY A 79 12.70 47.19 18.72
N GLU A 80 13.76 47.25 17.89
CA GLU A 80 13.72 46.75 16.52
C GLU A 80 13.49 45.22 16.46
N LEU A 81 14.15 44.47 17.38
CA LEU A 81 13.95 43.03 17.53
C LEU A 81 12.49 42.72 17.96
N GLU A 82 11.97 43.50 18.95
CA GLU A 82 10.58 43.35 19.44
C GLU A 82 9.59 43.58 18.30
N GLU A 83 9.73 44.68 17.58
CA GLU A 83 8.83 45.04 16.45
C GLU A 83 8.90 43.98 15.34
N ALA A 84 10.09 43.45 15.02
CA ALA A 84 10.30 42.49 13.96
C ALA A 84 9.77 41.10 14.30
N LEU A 85 9.74 40.72 15.56
CA LEU A 85 9.42 39.36 16.03
C LEU A 85 8.23 39.35 17.04
N ASP A 86 7.36 40.39 17.01
CA ASP A 86 6.22 40.51 17.93
C ASP A 86 5.29 39.30 17.91
N ALA A 87 4.97 38.78 16.72
CA ALA A 87 4.10 37.61 16.54
C ALA A 87 4.69 36.34 17.16
N GLU A 88 6.02 36.15 17.05
CA GLU A 88 6.75 35.03 17.61
C GLU A 88 7.01 35.15 19.11
N LEU A 89 7.25 36.36 19.60
CA LEU A 89 7.37 36.65 21.04
C LEU A 89 6.08 36.37 21.79
N HIS A 90 4.93 36.74 21.21
CA HIS A 90 3.61 36.54 21.79
C HIS A 90 2.94 35.21 21.41
N ARG A 91 3.63 34.30 20.76
CA ARG A 91 3.11 32.98 20.36
C ARG A 91 2.66 32.16 21.58
N LYS A 92 1.50 31.51 21.48
CA LYS A 92 0.97 30.65 22.55
C LYS A 92 2.01 29.61 22.96
N GLY A 93 2.42 29.65 24.24
CA GLY A 93 3.41 28.72 24.83
C GLY A 93 4.71 29.36 25.27
N ARG A 94 5.05 30.58 24.83
CA ARG A 94 6.12 31.38 25.41
C ARG A 94 5.58 32.09 26.65
N GLY A 95 5.99 31.67 27.81
CA GLY A 95 5.67 32.27 29.11
C GLY A 95 6.94 32.64 29.88
N PRO A 96 6.82 33.15 31.12
CA PRO A 96 7.98 33.45 31.95
C PRO A 96 8.89 32.22 32.08
N TRP A 97 10.17 32.43 32.06
CA TRP A 97 11.17 31.37 32.26
C TRP A 97 10.96 30.75 33.66
N ALA A 98 11.04 29.41 33.73
CA ALA A 98 11.08 28.64 34.95
C ALA A 98 12.24 27.66 34.94
N PRO A 99 12.92 27.44 36.08
CA PRO A 99 13.99 26.44 36.12
C PRO A 99 13.47 25.04 35.80
N PRO A 100 14.22 24.23 35.04
CA PRO A 100 13.81 22.87 34.75
C PRO A 100 13.63 22.06 36.03
N SER A 101 12.48 21.42 36.18
CA SER A 101 12.17 20.59 37.35
C SER A 101 13.06 19.35 37.35
N GLY A 102 13.95 19.22 38.36
CA GLY A 102 14.73 18.03 38.66
C GLY A 102 16.13 17.97 38.07
N SER A 103 16.98 18.90 38.38
CA SER A 103 18.43 18.77 38.10
C SER A 103 19.22 18.28 39.32
N SER A 104 19.46 16.98 39.39
CA SER A 104 20.70 16.47 40.05
C SER A 104 21.89 16.70 39.12
N PRO A 105 23.07 17.07 39.64
CA PRO A 105 24.22 17.51 38.81
C PRO A 105 25.09 16.34 38.35
N THR A 106 24.56 15.25 37.93
CA THR A 106 25.32 14.16 37.31
C THR A 106 24.47 13.44 36.29
N THR A 107 24.92 13.49 35.06
CA THR A 107 24.78 12.42 34.08
C THR A 107 24.29 12.86 32.71
N THR A 108 25.15 12.59 31.74
CA THR A 108 24.83 12.20 30.33
C THR A 108 23.63 12.82 29.66
N LEU A 109 23.86 13.34 28.50
CA LEU A 109 22.90 13.76 27.49
C LEU A 109 21.81 12.71 27.30
N SER A 110 20.72 12.80 28.05
CA SER A 110 19.49 12.09 27.75
C SER A 110 18.69 12.88 26.71
N PRO A 111 18.02 12.22 25.77
CA PRO A 111 17.12 12.90 24.85
C PRO A 111 16.03 13.63 25.63
N VAL A 112 15.66 14.79 25.16
CA VAL A 112 14.65 15.70 25.73
C VAL A 112 13.38 14.94 26.05
N GLU A 113 13.01 14.84 27.32
CA GLU A 113 11.65 14.54 27.73
C GLU A 113 10.72 15.64 27.17
N THR A 114 10.04 15.35 26.08
CA THR A 114 8.92 16.16 25.59
C THR A 114 7.71 15.88 26.47
N GLY A 115 7.68 16.46 27.64
CA GLY A 115 6.41 16.64 28.35
C GLY A 115 5.48 17.48 27.45
N GLY A 116 4.24 17.02 27.24
CA GLY A 116 3.26 17.55 26.30
C GLY A 116 2.79 18.98 26.59
N GLY A 117 3.67 19.95 26.37
CA GLY A 117 3.37 21.38 26.26
C GLY A 117 3.37 21.80 24.78
N PRO A 118 2.74 22.93 24.43
CA PRO A 118 2.77 23.43 23.07
C PRO A 118 4.21 23.63 22.62
N THR A 119 4.55 23.20 21.39
CA THR A 119 5.88 23.33 20.81
C THR A 119 6.29 24.81 20.74
N LEU A 120 7.29 25.20 21.53
CA LEU A 120 7.79 26.57 21.63
C LEU A 120 8.50 27.06 20.35
N GLY A 121 8.65 26.21 19.33
CA GLY A 121 9.50 26.48 18.18
C GLY A 121 11.00 26.40 18.52
N PRO A 122 11.90 26.90 17.65
CA PRO A 122 13.33 26.89 17.89
C PRO A 122 13.70 27.70 19.14
N HIS A 123 14.75 27.27 19.84
CA HIS A 123 15.32 28.00 20.94
C HIS A 123 16.11 29.22 20.43
N TRP A 124 15.82 30.43 20.92
CA TRP A 124 16.50 31.65 20.50
C TRP A 124 17.69 31.92 21.36
N VAL A 125 18.83 32.12 20.75
CA VAL A 125 20.07 32.61 21.38
C VAL A 125 20.34 34.01 20.85
N ILE A 126 20.18 35.01 21.70
CA ILE A 126 20.32 36.40 21.34
C ILE A 126 21.62 36.95 21.94
N ILE A 127 22.50 37.41 21.09
CA ILE A 127 23.68 38.16 21.54
C ILE A 127 23.24 39.62 21.82
N ASP A 128 23.40 40.10 23.03
CA ASP A 128 23.34 41.50 23.36
C ASP A 128 24.77 42.06 23.38
N ASP A 129 25.14 42.77 22.32
CA ASP A 129 26.45 43.40 22.16
C ASP A 129 26.50 44.81 22.86
N ASN A 130 26.15 44.79 24.14
CA ASN A 130 26.11 45.97 25.01
C ASN A 130 25.17 47.06 24.47
N VAL A 131 23.97 46.68 24.01
CA VAL A 131 22.97 47.59 23.44
C VAL A 131 21.66 47.56 24.23
N GLY A 132 21.07 48.72 24.37
CA GLY A 132 19.79 48.86 25.03
C GLY A 132 19.88 49.06 26.53
N THR A 133 18.77 49.50 27.11
CA THR A 133 18.64 49.69 28.57
C THR A 133 17.95 48.45 29.18
N PRO A 134 18.11 48.30 30.53
CA PRO A 134 17.37 47.20 31.22
C PRO A 134 15.90 47.17 30.92
N GLU A 135 15.25 48.34 30.83
CA GLU A 135 13.81 48.46 30.58
C GLU A 135 13.42 47.99 29.16
N GLN A 136 14.26 48.28 28.16
CA GLN A 136 14.07 47.81 26.79
C GLN A 136 14.19 46.28 26.66
N TRP A 137 15.15 45.69 27.36
CA TRP A 137 15.29 44.23 27.40
C TRP A 137 14.17 43.57 28.22
N GLU A 138 13.68 44.20 29.28
CA GLU A 138 12.55 43.72 30.04
C GLU A 138 11.27 43.68 29.19
N ALA A 139 11.07 44.63 28.27
CA ALA A 139 9.98 44.61 27.31
C ALA A 139 10.05 43.37 26.42
N VAL A 140 11.25 43.01 25.90
CA VAL A 140 11.46 41.87 25.00
C VAL A 140 11.35 40.52 25.73
N THR A 141 11.95 40.40 26.92
CA THR A 141 12.14 39.08 27.57
C THR A 141 11.41 38.92 28.89
N GLY A 142 10.80 40.00 29.41
CA GLY A 142 10.17 40.03 30.74
C GLY A 142 11.20 40.03 31.89
N GLN A 143 10.73 40.34 33.10
CA GLN A 143 11.58 40.49 34.30
C GLN A 143 12.36 39.22 34.70
N LYS A 144 11.81 38.04 34.40
CA LYS A 144 12.39 36.74 34.78
C LYS A 144 13.00 36.00 33.60
N GLY A 145 13.03 36.62 32.42
CA GLY A 145 13.34 35.94 31.17
C GLY A 145 12.14 35.19 30.59
N MET A 146 12.24 34.73 29.37
CA MET A 146 11.19 34.06 28.59
C MET A 146 11.57 32.64 28.25
N ALA A 147 10.62 31.73 28.32
CA ALA A 147 10.83 30.34 27.94
C ALA A 147 11.21 30.19 26.46
N GLY A 148 12.27 29.44 26.18
CA GLY A 148 12.78 29.24 24.82
C GLY A 148 13.70 30.39 24.31
N ILE A 149 14.08 31.33 25.16
CA ILE A 149 15.02 32.41 24.84
C ILE A 149 16.18 32.41 25.85
N THR A 150 17.39 32.56 25.35
CA THR A 150 18.58 32.79 26.17
C THR A 150 19.31 34.01 25.62
N VAL A 151 19.56 35.01 26.48
CA VAL A 151 20.36 36.21 26.14
C VAL A 151 21.78 36.03 26.58
N LEU A 152 22.74 36.23 25.69
CA LEU A 152 24.17 36.24 25.96
C LEU A 152 24.66 37.68 25.87
N ARG A 153 24.95 38.29 27.00
CA ARG A 153 25.36 39.67 27.08
C ARG A 153 26.89 39.79 27.07
N LEU A 154 27.38 40.67 26.21
CA LEU A 154 28.77 41.03 26.13
C LEU A 154 28.97 42.45 26.74
N ALA A 155 29.71 42.64 27.80
CA ALA A 155 29.85 43.90 28.48
C ALA A 155 31.32 44.22 28.79
N THR A 156 31.75 45.47 28.61
CA THR A 156 33.12 45.91 28.89
C THR A 156 33.32 46.52 30.29
N ARG A 157 32.25 46.73 31.06
CA ARG A 157 32.31 47.28 32.42
C ARG A 157 31.43 46.53 33.42
N LEU A 158 31.94 46.41 34.65
CA LEU A 158 31.22 45.88 35.77
C LEU A 158 30.04 46.84 36.12
N GLY A 159 28.81 46.37 36.07
CA GLY A 159 27.63 47.11 36.43
C GLY A 159 26.67 47.48 35.28
N GLU A 160 27.12 47.37 34.03
CA GLU A 160 26.23 47.50 32.88
C GLU A 160 25.55 46.14 32.62
N GLY A 161 24.27 46.01 32.92
CA GLY A 161 23.64 44.72 32.63
C GLY A 161 22.17 44.63 33.01
N VAL A 162 21.40 44.03 32.13
CA VAL A 162 20.07 43.53 32.42
C VAL A 162 20.19 42.31 33.31
N GLY A 163 19.76 42.42 34.56
CA GLY A 163 19.63 41.29 35.45
C GLY A 163 18.23 40.67 35.34
N PHE A 164 18.14 39.40 35.05
CA PHE A 164 16.88 38.67 35.11
C PHE A 164 16.52 38.27 36.55
N GLY A 165 16.46 39.26 37.46
CA GLY A 165 16.10 39.00 38.85
C GLY A 165 16.98 38.01 39.59
N GLY A 166 18.29 37.93 39.24
CA GLY A 166 19.27 36.97 39.83
C GLY A 166 19.27 35.57 39.20
N ALA A 167 18.54 35.37 38.09
CA ALA A 167 18.51 34.12 37.40
C ALA A 167 19.62 33.96 36.32
N ASP A 168 20.34 35.03 36.00
CA ASP A 168 21.46 35.05 35.08
C ASP A 168 22.77 34.56 35.75
N GLU A 169 23.71 34.03 34.95
CA GLU A 169 25.05 33.69 35.39
C GLU A 169 26.08 34.61 34.75
N ARG A 170 27.03 35.07 35.57
CA ARG A 170 28.05 36.03 35.17
C ARG A 170 29.42 35.38 35.12
N PHE A 171 30.14 35.62 34.02
CA PHE A 171 31.52 35.22 33.79
C PHE A 171 32.41 36.43 33.50
N GLU A 172 33.62 36.42 34.05
CA GLU A 172 34.63 37.40 33.72
C GLU A 172 35.62 36.77 32.74
N LEU A 173 35.88 37.49 31.62
CA LEU A 173 36.85 37.08 30.61
C LEU A 173 38.08 38.01 30.68
N ARG A 174 39.25 37.44 31.01
CA ARG A 174 40.52 38.14 31.03
C ARG A 174 41.64 37.28 30.48
N GLU A 175 42.40 37.80 29.55
CA GLU A 175 43.50 37.09 28.91
C GLU A 175 43.14 35.67 28.45
N GLY A 176 41.99 35.53 27.80
CA GLY A 176 41.49 34.24 27.31
C GLY A 176 41.05 33.27 28.40
N ARG A 177 40.91 33.70 29.67
CA ARG A 177 40.47 32.86 30.79
C ARG A 177 39.11 33.30 31.30
N LEU A 178 38.20 32.35 31.42
CA LEU A 178 36.90 32.56 32.06
C LEU A 178 37.01 32.32 33.57
N ARG A 179 36.46 33.25 34.34
CA ARG A 179 36.29 33.14 35.80
C ARG A 179 34.82 33.21 36.13
N HIS A 180 34.38 32.43 37.12
CA HIS A 180 33.02 32.44 37.63
C HIS A 180 33.13 32.58 39.17
N ARG A 181 32.48 33.60 39.75
CA ARG A 181 32.51 33.88 41.18
C ARG A 181 33.98 33.95 41.72
N ASP A 182 34.80 34.68 41.02
CA ASP A 182 36.26 34.87 41.31
C ASP A 182 37.14 33.60 41.19
N ALA A 183 36.56 32.44 40.88
CA ALA A 183 37.31 31.22 40.65
C ALA A 183 37.58 31.01 39.16
N PHE A 184 38.75 30.40 38.87
CA PHE A 184 39.02 29.93 37.49
C PHE A 184 37.96 28.90 37.07
N TYR A 185 37.32 29.12 35.92
CA TYR A 185 36.30 28.24 35.37
C TYR A 185 36.83 27.44 34.18
N ALA A 186 37.39 28.12 33.17
CA ALA A 186 37.90 27.49 31.95
C ALA A 186 38.80 28.44 31.15
N VAL A 187 39.54 27.89 30.20
CA VAL A 187 40.15 28.66 29.12
C VAL A 187 39.08 28.86 28.05
N ALA A 188 38.89 30.09 27.60
CA ALA A 188 37.89 30.40 26.59
C ALA A 188 38.36 30.00 25.19
N ASP A 189 37.54 29.26 24.48
CA ASP A 189 37.76 29.10 23.05
C ASP A 189 37.45 30.42 22.34
N MET A 190 38.36 30.83 21.48
CA MET A 190 38.26 32.09 20.75
C MET A 190 38.35 31.86 19.25
N LEU A 191 37.44 32.47 18.49
CA LEU A 191 37.43 32.33 17.05
C LEU A 191 37.66 33.69 16.38
N ALA A 192 38.60 33.72 15.44
CA ALA A 192 38.83 34.90 14.60
C ALA A 192 37.66 35.09 13.62
N GLU A 193 37.33 36.33 13.31
CA GLU A 193 36.21 36.67 12.40
C GLU A 193 36.36 35.96 11.04
N SER A 194 37.53 35.95 10.43
CA SER A 194 37.80 35.28 9.15
C SER A 194 37.56 33.76 9.23
N THR A 195 37.71 33.14 10.38
CA THR A 195 37.40 31.72 10.59
C THR A 195 35.91 31.51 10.76
N ALA A 196 35.24 32.38 11.53
CA ALA A 196 33.76 32.36 11.66
C ALA A 196 33.10 32.56 10.31
N ASP A 197 33.57 33.50 9.46
CA ASP A 197 33.04 33.70 8.09
C ASP A 197 33.19 32.45 7.23
N ARG A 198 34.34 31.75 7.30
CA ARG A 198 34.51 30.48 6.56
C ARG A 198 33.55 29.39 7.02
N TYR A 199 33.32 29.25 8.33
CA TYR A 199 32.32 28.31 8.85
C TYR A 199 30.89 28.69 8.40
N ALA A 200 30.52 29.94 8.51
CA ALA A 200 29.20 30.44 8.14
C ALA A 200 28.91 30.21 6.63
N ARG A 201 29.89 30.54 5.76
CA ARG A 201 29.75 30.28 4.33
C ARG A 201 29.73 28.78 3.97
N ALA A 202 30.46 27.95 4.70
CA ALA A 202 30.40 26.50 4.51
C ALA A 202 29.03 25.92 4.89
N LEU A 203 28.40 26.49 5.92
CA LEU A 203 27.05 26.10 6.36
C LEU A 203 25.91 26.72 5.51
N ALA A 204 26.15 27.87 4.85
CA ALA A 204 25.18 28.58 4.04
C ALA A 204 24.53 27.72 2.91
N ARG A 205 25.25 26.73 2.41
CA ARG A 205 24.79 25.81 1.38
C ARG A 205 23.75 24.79 1.90
N TRP A 206 23.65 24.60 3.19
CA TRP A 206 22.70 23.71 3.82
C TRP A 206 21.46 24.52 4.19
N SER A 207 20.48 24.56 3.28
CA SER A 207 19.18 25.11 3.63
C SER A 207 18.51 24.18 4.63
N PRO A 208 17.96 24.69 5.75
CA PRO A 208 17.06 23.90 6.55
C PRO A 208 15.88 23.52 5.63
N MET A 209 15.60 22.23 5.54
CA MET A 209 14.30 21.81 5.02
C MET A 209 13.28 22.47 5.94
N ARG A 210 12.45 23.37 5.39
CA ARG A 210 11.43 24.08 6.19
C ARG A 210 10.57 23.03 6.86
N ALA A 211 10.27 23.21 8.16
CA ALA A 211 9.35 22.33 8.87
C ALA A 211 7.97 22.28 8.17
N GLY A 212 7.58 23.32 7.41
CA GLY A 212 6.43 23.36 6.54
C GLY A 212 6.62 22.59 5.22
N GLU A 213 7.83 22.44 4.70
CA GLU A 213 8.10 21.57 3.53
C GLU A 213 8.03 20.08 3.88
N LEU A 214 8.20 19.73 5.17
CA LEU A 214 7.92 18.40 5.71
C LEU A 214 6.48 18.26 6.22
N ALA A 215 5.83 19.35 6.57
CA ALA A 215 4.45 19.41 7.07
C ALA A 215 3.43 19.77 5.98
N ASP A 216 3.87 20.22 4.79
CA ASP A 216 2.99 20.29 3.63
C ASP A 216 2.60 18.87 3.27
N THR A 217 1.36 18.49 3.58
CA THR A 217 0.77 17.24 3.13
C THR A 217 0.90 17.06 1.62
N ASP A 218 0.99 18.17 0.88
CA ASP A 218 1.26 18.20 -0.55
C ASP A 218 2.69 17.77 -0.93
N SER A 219 3.69 17.95 -0.04
CA SER A 219 5.08 17.50 -0.28
C SER A 219 5.35 16.06 0.12
N GLN A 220 4.59 15.50 1.07
CA GLN A 220 4.77 14.12 1.54
C GLN A 220 4.46 13.09 0.45
N GLY A 221 3.45 13.32 -0.39
CA GLY A 221 3.16 12.45 -1.53
C GLY A 221 4.26 12.44 -2.60
N ALA A 222 5.04 13.50 -2.73
CA ALA A 222 6.11 13.61 -3.72
C ALA A 222 7.42 12.92 -3.32
N GLU A 223 7.58 12.45 -2.07
CA GLU A 223 8.83 11.86 -1.58
C GLU A 223 9.22 10.59 -2.34
N LEU A 224 8.26 9.68 -2.57
CA LEU A 224 8.49 8.46 -3.35
C LEU A 224 8.91 8.78 -4.79
N LEU A 225 8.24 9.75 -5.42
CA LEU A 225 8.56 10.17 -6.79
C LEU A 225 9.97 10.75 -6.89
N ARG A 226 10.32 11.66 -5.96
CA ARG A 226 11.67 12.25 -5.89
C ARG A 226 12.74 11.19 -5.67
N ALA A 227 12.47 10.23 -4.79
CA ALA A 227 13.37 9.12 -4.48
C ALA A 227 13.69 8.25 -5.71
N LEU A 228 12.72 8.11 -6.64
CA LEU A 228 12.86 7.34 -7.86
C LEU A 228 13.23 8.19 -9.09
N GLY A 229 13.45 9.50 -8.89
CA GLY A 229 13.75 10.44 -9.99
C GLY A 229 12.60 10.60 -10.97
N ILE A 230 11.35 10.49 -10.49
CA ILE A 230 10.13 10.66 -11.29
C ILE A 230 9.68 12.11 -11.15
N SER A 231 9.73 12.84 -12.25
CA SER A 231 9.30 14.24 -12.30
C SER A 231 7.79 14.40 -12.45
N ASP A 232 7.13 13.49 -13.18
CA ASP A 232 5.69 13.51 -13.42
C ASP A 232 5.15 12.07 -13.43
N PRO A 233 4.32 11.68 -12.44
CA PRO A 233 3.77 10.32 -12.36
C PRO A 233 2.75 10.00 -13.45
N ARG A 234 2.30 11.00 -14.23
CA ARG A 234 1.44 10.81 -15.41
C ARG A 234 2.22 10.30 -16.64
N ARG A 235 3.56 10.35 -16.58
CA ARG A 235 4.46 9.97 -17.68
C ARG A 235 5.61 9.13 -17.12
N LEU A 236 5.28 7.91 -16.68
CA LEU A 236 6.27 6.99 -16.15
C LEU A 236 7.10 6.36 -17.28
N ASP A 237 8.41 6.43 -17.16
CA ASP A 237 9.34 5.65 -17.97
C ASP A 237 9.58 4.30 -17.26
N LEU A 238 8.62 3.37 -17.46
CA LEU A 238 8.62 2.09 -16.76
C LEU A 238 9.76 1.17 -17.23
N ASP A 239 10.14 1.26 -18.50
CA ASP A 239 11.29 0.49 -19.01
C ASP A 239 12.57 0.84 -18.27
N ARG A 240 12.80 2.13 -17.99
CA ARG A 240 13.92 2.61 -17.19
C ARG A 240 13.79 2.20 -15.73
N LEU A 241 12.60 2.36 -15.12
CA LEU A 241 12.38 2.08 -13.70
C LEU A 241 12.53 0.59 -13.39
N TRP A 242 12.13 -0.30 -14.31
CA TRP A 242 12.19 -1.74 -14.15
C TRP A 242 13.50 -2.38 -14.64
N ALA A 243 14.36 -1.60 -15.32
CA ALA A 243 15.57 -2.13 -15.96
C ALA A 243 16.52 -2.86 -15.01
N GLU A 244 16.60 -2.41 -13.74
CA GLU A 244 17.56 -2.91 -12.74
C GLU A 244 16.97 -3.96 -11.77
N SER A 245 15.76 -4.52 -12.07
CA SER A 245 15.03 -5.41 -11.16
C SER A 245 14.36 -6.60 -11.87
N ARG A 246 14.86 -6.98 -13.06
CA ARG A 246 14.28 -8.05 -13.89
C ARG A 246 14.50 -9.44 -13.31
N GLY A 247 15.63 -9.65 -12.66
CA GLY A 247 16.00 -10.95 -12.10
C GLY A 247 17.07 -10.88 -11.03
N ARG A 248 17.39 -12.02 -10.44
CA ARG A 248 18.30 -12.17 -9.28
C ARG A 248 19.69 -11.55 -9.48
N GLY A 249 20.17 -11.46 -10.72
CA GLY A 249 21.45 -10.83 -11.04
C GLY A 249 21.44 -9.32 -11.02
N ASP A 250 20.26 -8.69 -11.03
CA ASP A 250 20.14 -7.25 -11.08
C ASP A 250 20.33 -6.62 -9.70
N PRO A 251 20.95 -5.42 -9.62
CA PRO A 251 21.32 -4.81 -8.35
C PRO A 251 20.12 -4.45 -7.49
N ARG A 252 18.98 -4.12 -8.10
CA ARG A 252 17.74 -3.72 -7.39
C ARG A 252 16.67 -4.81 -7.34
N TRP A 253 16.96 -6.02 -7.78
CA TRP A 253 15.99 -7.12 -7.73
C TRP A 253 15.52 -7.36 -6.29
N ALA A 254 14.20 -7.45 -6.11
CA ALA A 254 13.53 -7.62 -4.82
C ALA A 254 13.91 -6.57 -3.74
N MET A 255 14.29 -5.36 -4.17
CA MET A 255 14.66 -4.23 -3.32
C MET A 255 13.61 -3.11 -3.47
N ILE A 256 12.73 -2.98 -2.48
CA ILE A 256 11.53 -2.16 -2.53
C ILE A 256 11.69 -0.93 -1.65
N PRO A 257 11.60 0.30 -2.17
CA PRO A 257 11.63 1.51 -1.37
C PRO A 257 10.30 1.69 -0.61
N VAL A 258 10.36 1.88 0.71
CA VAL A 258 9.17 2.00 1.57
C VAL A 258 9.12 3.29 2.38
N GLY A 259 10.19 4.07 2.41
CA GLY A 259 10.24 5.30 3.21
C GLY A 259 11.62 5.95 3.23
N ILE A 260 11.78 6.91 4.14
CA ILE A 260 12.98 7.71 4.30
C ILE A 260 13.50 7.60 5.74
N LYS A 261 14.81 7.40 5.90
CA LYS A 261 15.52 7.42 7.19
C LYS A 261 15.71 8.86 7.68
N PRO A 262 15.98 9.08 8.98
CA PRO A 262 16.21 10.43 9.52
C PRO A 262 17.35 11.21 8.83
N GLY A 263 18.30 10.50 8.20
CA GLY A 263 19.41 11.11 7.43
C GLY A 263 19.06 11.49 6.00
N GLY A 264 17.81 11.24 5.53
CA GLY A 264 17.40 11.48 4.15
C GLY A 264 17.63 10.30 3.20
N ASP A 265 18.32 9.26 3.65
CA ASP A 265 18.54 8.04 2.87
C ASP A 265 17.23 7.23 2.73
N LEU A 266 17.12 6.48 1.62
CA LEU A 266 15.98 5.62 1.41
C LEU A 266 16.00 4.39 2.31
N GLN A 267 14.84 4.07 2.87
CA GLN A 267 14.59 2.79 3.50
C GLN A 267 14.03 1.81 2.50
N TYR A 268 14.67 0.66 2.39
CA TYR A 268 14.23 -0.44 1.55
C TYR A 268 13.75 -1.63 2.39
N VAL A 269 12.82 -2.38 1.84
CA VAL A 269 12.56 -3.78 2.18
C VAL A 269 13.24 -4.64 1.12
N ILE A 270 14.09 -5.60 1.54
CA ILE A 270 14.91 -6.38 0.63
C ILE A 270 14.58 -7.87 0.79
N LEU A 271 13.71 -8.38 -0.10
CA LEU A 271 13.20 -9.76 -0.09
C LEU A 271 14.16 -10.72 -0.82
N ARG A 272 15.39 -10.78 -0.34
CA ARG A 272 16.45 -11.65 -0.83
C ARG A 272 17.03 -12.47 0.31
N ALA A 273 17.71 -13.57 -0.01
CA ALA A 273 18.49 -14.32 0.97
C ALA A 273 19.60 -13.46 1.58
N LYS A 274 19.92 -13.70 2.84
CA LYS A 274 20.94 -12.94 3.59
C LYS A 274 22.31 -12.96 2.92
N ASP A 275 22.69 -14.09 2.29
CA ASP A 275 23.93 -14.26 1.57
C ASP A 275 24.05 -13.32 0.33
N PHE A 276 22.92 -12.79 -0.14
CA PHE A 276 22.84 -11.81 -1.23
C PHE A 276 22.46 -10.40 -0.73
N GLY A 277 22.79 -10.10 0.54
CA GLY A 277 22.55 -8.78 1.14
C GLY A 277 21.09 -8.48 1.47
N GLY A 278 20.20 -9.47 1.41
CA GLY A 278 18.78 -9.32 1.72
C GLY A 278 18.46 -9.46 3.21
N TYR A 279 17.19 -9.22 3.54
CA TYR A 279 16.66 -9.40 4.90
C TYR A 279 16.12 -10.80 5.15
N GLY A 280 15.78 -11.54 4.10
CA GLY A 280 15.02 -12.79 4.09
C GLY A 280 13.67 -12.59 3.43
N PHE A 281 12.76 -13.54 3.59
CA PHE A 281 11.59 -13.65 2.71
C PHE A 281 10.27 -13.32 3.39
N HIS A 282 10.10 -13.68 4.67
CA HIS A 282 8.83 -13.51 5.38
C HIS A 282 8.95 -12.47 6.48
N SER A 283 7.89 -11.73 6.71
CA SER A 283 7.90 -10.63 7.66
C SER A 283 6.60 -10.49 8.45
N VAL A 284 6.68 -9.70 9.53
CA VAL A 284 5.52 -9.20 10.25
C VAL A 284 5.58 -7.69 10.38
N VAL A 285 4.42 -7.05 10.32
CA VAL A 285 4.23 -5.61 10.46
C VAL A 285 3.22 -5.37 11.59
N VAL A 286 3.65 -4.72 12.64
CA VAL A 286 2.80 -4.50 13.82
C VAL A 286 2.68 -3.01 14.11
N GLY A 287 1.48 -2.57 14.45
CA GLY A 287 1.22 -1.19 14.84
C GLY A 287 -0.22 -0.99 15.28
N THR A 288 -0.44 -0.09 16.22
CA THR A 288 -1.77 0.28 16.72
C THR A 288 -2.64 0.88 15.61
N SER A 289 -3.95 0.89 15.83
CA SER A 289 -4.87 1.57 14.92
C SER A 289 -4.46 3.03 14.72
N GLY A 290 -4.42 3.49 13.46
CA GLY A 290 -3.99 4.83 13.11
C GLY A 290 -2.48 5.09 13.17
N ALA A 291 -1.63 4.09 13.44
CA ALA A 291 -0.17 4.27 13.41
C ALA A 291 0.42 4.38 11.99
N GLY A 292 -0.35 4.09 10.95
CA GLY A 292 0.08 4.13 9.55
C GLY A 292 0.37 2.77 8.91
N LYS A 293 -0.12 1.65 9.49
CA LYS A 293 0.09 0.29 8.96
C LYS A 293 -0.43 0.15 7.52
N SER A 294 -1.64 0.62 7.25
CA SER A 294 -2.23 0.58 5.90
C SER A 294 -1.43 1.43 4.91
N GLU A 295 -0.94 2.61 5.32
CA GLU A 295 -0.04 3.43 4.50
C GLU A 295 1.29 2.73 4.20
N TYR A 296 1.85 1.99 5.17
CA TYR A 296 3.03 1.17 4.92
C TYR A 296 2.78 0.12 3.84
N PHE A 297 1.63 -0.57 3.86
CA PHE A 297 1.30 -1.55 2.83
C PHE A 297 1.05 -0.90 1.46
N LEU A 298 0.38 0.25 1.44
CA LEU A 298 0.21 1.03 0.21
C LEU A 298 1.55 1.50 -0.36
N ALA A 299 2.46 1.99 0.50
CA ALA A 299 3.81 2.38 0.11
C ALA A 299 4.62 1.19 -0.43
N LEU A 300 4.52 0.03 0.23
CA LEU A 300 5.17 -1.21 -0.20
C LEU A 300 4.68 -1.65 -1.58
N CYS A 301 3.36 -1.71 -1.80
CA CYS A 301 2.77 -2.13 -3.07
C CYS A 301 3.07 -1.14 -4.21
N ASN A 302 2.99 0.17 -3.95
CA ASN A 302 3.36 1.19 -4.95
C ASN A 302 4.88 1.21 -5.20
N GLY A 303 5.69 0.98 -4.18
CA GLY A 303 7.13 0.79 -4.31
C GLY A 303 7.47 -0.39 -5.22
N ILE A 304 6.80 -1.55 -5.03
CA ILE A 304 6.90 -2.72 -5.92
C ILE A 304 6.53 -2.31 -7.35
N ALA A 305 5.35 -1.70 -7.53
CA ALA A 305 4.82 -1.39 -8.86
C ALA A 305 5.67 -0.41 -9.67
N LEU A 306 6.33 0.54 -8.99
CA LEU A 306 7.21 1.50 -9.64
C LEU A 306 8.61 0.95 -9.92
N THR A 307 9.07 -0.06 -9.18
CA THR A 307 10.46 -0.57 -9.29
C THR A 307 10.59 -1.93 -9.93
N HIS A 308 9.51 -2.70 -10.03
CA HIS A 308 9.50 -4.05 -10.60
C HIS A 308 8.38 -4.19 -11.62
N SER A 309 8.57 -4.98 -12.64
CA SER A 309 7.50 -5.32 -13.59
C SER A 309 6.55 -6.38 -13.01
N PRO A 310 5.31 -6.50 -13.52
CA PRO A 310 4.40 -7.59 -13.12
C PRO A 310 4.94 -8.99 -13.45
N GLU A 311 5.89 -9.10 -14.39
CA GLU A 311 6.57 -10.35 -14.70
C GLU A 311 7.61 -10.77 -13.64
N SER A 312 8.08 -9.81 -12.82
CA SER A 312 9.09 -10.07 -11.78
C SER A 312 8.52 -10.04 -10.37
N PHE A 313 7.41 -9.31 -10.13
CA PHE A 313 6.85 -9.17 -8.78
C PHE A 313 5.33 -8.92 -8.81
N ILE A 314 4.57 -9.70 -8.05
CA ILE A 314 3.12 -9.56 -7.87
C ILE A 314 2.72 -9.69 -6.40
N VAL A 315 1.52 -9.22 -6.08
CA VAL A 315 0.99 -9.17 -4.71
C VAL A 315 -0.41 -9.78 -4.66
N ILE A 316 -0.71 -10.54 -3.61
CA ILE A 316 -2.07 -10.82 -3.15
C ILE A 316 -2.29 -10.07 -1.84
N PHE A 317 -3.40 -9.35 -1.73
CA PHE A 317 -3.72 -8.55 -0.54
C PHE A 317 -5.01 -9.07 0.11
N VAL A 318 -4.91 -9.48 1.38
CA VAL A 318 -6.04 -9.97 2.19
C VAL A 318 -6.22 -9.03 3.37
N ASP A 319 -7.40 -8.40 3.48
CA ASP A 319 -7.73 -7.43 4.51
C ASP A 319 -9.03 -7.86 5.22
N MET A 320 -8.94 -8.09 6.53
CA MET A 320 -10.09 -8.49 7.36
C MET A 320 -10.93 -7.31 7.85
N LYS A 321 -10.44 -6.08 7.67
CA LYS A 321 -11.16 -4.86 8.02
C LYS A 321 -11.80 -4.23 6.79
N PHE A 322 -12.86 -3.43 7.04
CA PHE A 322 -13.51 -2.60 6.02
C PHE A 322 -12.65 -1.42 5.53
N GLU A 323 -11.34 -1.49 5.65
CA GLU A 323 -10.46 -0.37 5.33
C GLU A 323 -10.19 -0.26 3.83
N SER A 324 -9.94 0.97 3.38
CA SER A 324 -9.81 1.36 1.98
C SER A 324 -8.58 0.81 1.26
N ALA A 325 -7.62 0.19 1.97
CA ALA A 325 -6.35 -0.22 1.40
C ALA A 325 -6.50 -1.23 0.25
N ALA A 326 -7.36 -2.23 0.41
CA ALA A 326 -7.62 -3.20 -0.65
C ALA A 326 -8.28 -2.55 -1.89
N GLN A 327 -9.18 -1.57 -1.67
CA GLN A 327 -9.80 -0.79 -2.75
C GLN A 327 -8.80 0.13 -3.44
N ASP A 328 -7.93 0.78 -2.68
CA ASP A 328 -6.88 1.66 -3.19
C ASP A 328 -5.85 0.89 -4.04
N LEU A 329 -5.61 -0.40 -3.74
CA LEU A 329 -4.73 -1.28 -4.51
C LEU A 329 -5.42 -1.95 -5.70
N ALA A 330 -6.75 -1.99 -5.73
CA ALA A 330 -7.50 -2.62 -6.81
C ALA A 330 -7.19 -1.97 -8.16
N GLY A 331 -6.94 -2.79 -9.17
CA GLY A 331 -6.60 -2.34 -10.52
C GLY A 331 -5.13 -2.05 -10.77
N LEU A 332 -4.24 -2.14 -9.75
CA LEU A 332 -2.80 -2.17 -10.01
C LEU A 332 -2.44 -3.45 -10.78
N PRO A 333 -1.67 -3.37 -11.88
CA PRO A 333 -1.28 -4.55 -12.66
C PRO A 333 -0.52 -5.62 -11.86
N HIS A 334 0.10 -5.24 -10.75
CA HIS A 334 0.85 -6.09 -9.84
C HIS A 334 -0.02 -6.84 -8.83
N VAL A 335 -1.30 -6.47 -8.68
CA VAL A 335 -2.21 -7.13 -7.75
C VAL A 335 -2.88 -8.32 -8.44
N ALA A 336 -2.35 -9.52 -8.18
CA ALA A 336 -2.86 -10.77 -8.72
C ALA A 336 -4.19 -11.21 -8.08
N GLY A 337 -4.52 -10.65 -6.92
CA GLY A 337 -5.78 -10.86 -6.22
C GLY A 337 -5.90 -9.98 -4.98
N SER A 338 -7.12 -9.56 -4.66
CA SER A 338 -7.42 -8.87 -3.41
C SER A 338 -8.71 -9.41 -2.80
N LEU A 339 -8.72 -9.48 -1.48
CA LEU A 339 -9.86 -9.93 -0.71
C LEU A 339 -10.04 -8.98 0.47
N SER A 340 -11.21 -8.36 0.57
CA SER A 340 -11.53 -7.44 1.66
C SER A 340 -12.91 -7.71 2.21
N ASN A 341 -13.18 -7.32 3.44
CA ASN A 341 -14.48 -7.35 4.06
C ASN A 341 -15.09 -8.76 4.12
N LEU A 342 -14.38 -9.70 4.73
CA LEU A 342 -14.90 -11.06 4.94
C LEU A 342 -15.93 -11.06 6.07
N GLY A 343 -17.21 -10.95 5.71
CA GLY A 343 -18.33 -11.19 6.62
C GLY A 343 -18.44 -12.67 7.00
N LYS A 344 -19.34 -12.99 7.96
CA LYS A 344 -19.60 -14.41 8.34
C LYS A 344 -20.11 -15.25 7.16
N ASP A 345 -20.71 -14.62 6.18
CA ASP A 345 -21.27 -15.30 4.99
C ASP A 345 -20.23 -15.49 3.86
N ASP A 346 -19.05 -14.86 3.96
CA ASP A 346 -18.02 -14.85 2.92
C ASP A 346 -16.91 -15.89 3.15
N ARG A 347 -17.15 -16.88 4.02
CA ARG A 347 -16.20 -17.98 4.29
C ARG A 347 -15.71 -18.67 3.01
N HIS A 348 -16.60 -18.81 2.03
CA HIS A 348 -16.27 -19.42 0.75
C HIS A 348 -15.22 -18.63 -0.03
N LEU A 349 -15.19 -17.30 0.09
CA LEU A 349 -14.19 -16.45 -0.59
C LEU A 349 -12.79 -16.60 0.04
N ALA A 350 -12.72 -16.69 1.38
CA ALA A 350 -11.45 -16.94 2.08
C ALA A 350 -10.87 -18.31 1.71
N GLU A 351 -11.72 -19.35 1.73
CA GLU A 351 -11.31 -20.71 1.35
C GLU A 351 -10.91 -20.77 -0.13
N ARG A 352 -11.64 -20.08 -0.99
CA ARG A 352 -11.33 -19.96 -2.40
C ARG A 352 -9.98 -19.31 -2.66
N MET A 353 -9.65 -18.19 -1.96
CA MET A 353 -8.35 -17.53 -2.06
C MET A 353 -7.22 -18.43 -1.53
N ARG A 354 -7.46 -19.11 -0.40
CA ARG A 354 -6.52 -20.06 0.16
C ARG A 354 -6.15 -21.16 -0.85
N LYS A 355 -7.16 -21.77 -1.49
CA LYS A 355 -6.97 -22.78 -2.53
C LYS A 355 -6.23 -22.24 -3.76
N ALA A 356 -6.54 -21.01 -4.16
CA ALA A 356 -5.87 -20.37 -5.30
C ALA A 356 -4.36 -20.16 -5.02
N ILE A 357 -3.99 -19.75 -3.81
CA ILE A 357 -2.57 -19.58 -3.43
C ILE A 357 -1.87 -20.94 -3.37
N ASP A 358 -2.50 -21.96 -2.78
CA ASP A 358 -1.96 -23.30 -2.67
C ASP A 358 -1.77 -23.95 -4.06
N GLY A 359 -2.78 -23.77 -4.95
CA GLY A 359 -2.73 -24.16 -6.34
C GLY A 359 -1.61 -23.47 -7.13
N GLU A 360 -1.36 -22.18 -6.88
CA GLU A 360 -0.25 -21.47 -7.50
C GLU A 360 1.11 -22.05 -7.12
N MET A 361 1.30 -22.42 -5.86
CA MET A 361 2.54 -23.11 -5.45
C MET A 361 2.70 -24.43 -6.19
N ALA A 362 1.65 -25.23 -6.28
CA ALA A 362 1.67 -26.50 -7.01
C ALA A 362 1.96 -26.30 -8.51
N ARG A 363 1.30 -25.31 -9.15
CA ARG A 363 1.53 -24.94 -10.54
C ARG A 363 2.99 -24.57 -10.81
N ARG A 364 3.60 -23.78 -9.93
CA ARG A 364 5.01 -23.38 -10.05
C ARG A 364 5.95 -24.58 -10.02
N TYR A 365 5.75 -25.50 -9.08
CA TYR A 365 6.55 -26.72 -9.03
C TYR A 365 6.38 -27.61 -10.27
N ALA A 366 5.18 -27.67 -10.86
CA ALA A 366 4.94 -28.34 -12.11
C ALA A 366 5.73 -27.71 -13.26
N LEU A 367 5.70 -26.37 -13.38
CA LEU A 367 6.50 -25.63 -14.38
C LEU A 367 8.01 -25.86 -14.22
N PHE A 368 8.52 -25.90 -12.98
CA PHE A 368 9.94 -26.16 -12.74
C PHE A 368 10.32 -27.59 -13.16
N THR A 369 9.46 -28.56 -12.86
CA THR A 369 9.66 -29.95 -13.24
C THR A 369 9.69 -30.10 -14.77
N GLU A 370 8.76 -29.47 -15.48
CA GLU A 370 8.69 -29.48 -16.95
C GLU A 370 9.92 -28.80 -17.59
N ALA A 371 10.36 -27.68 -17.02
CA ALA A 371 11.54 -26.97 -17.50
C ALA A 371 12.87 -27.65 -17.13
N GLY A 372 12.86 -28.58 -16.17
CA GLY A 372 14.06 -29.20 -15.60
C GLY A 372 14.82 -28.28 -14.64
N ALA A 373 14.15 -27.32 -14.03
CA ALA A 373 14.69 -26.40 -13.02
C ALA A 373 14.48 -26.94 -11.60
N ARG A 374 15.40 -26.64 -10.69
CA ARG A 374 15.33 -27.07 -9.29
C ARG A 374 14.44 -26.18 -8.43
N ASP A 375 14.41 -24.91 -8.76
CA ASP A 375 13.66 -23.87 -8.04
C ASP A 375 13.31 -22.70 -8.96
N ALA A 376 12.54 -21.74 -8.42
CA ALA A 376 12.10 -20.54 -9.14
C ALA A 376 13.27 -19.69 -9.67
N ASN A 377 14.41 -19.67 -8.97
CA ASN A 377 15.55 -18.85 -9.39
C ASN A 377 16.21 -19.43 -10.65
N GLU A 378 16.46 -20.74 -10.66
CA GLU A 378 17.02 -21.42 -11.82
C GLU A 378 16.05 -21.35 -13.02
N TYR A 379 14.76 -21.49 -12.78
CA TYR A 379 13.72 -21.32 -13.79
C TYR A 379 13.75 -19.92 -14.45
N GLU A 380 13.77 -18.87 -13.63
CA GLU A 380 13.84 -17.49 -14.11
C GLU A 380 15.18 -17.18 -14.80
N GLU A 381 16.30 -17.72 -14.32
CA GLU A 381 17.59 -17.62 -15.01
C GLU A 381 17.52 -18.23 -16.41
N MET A 382 16.88 -19.39 -16.58
CA MET A 382 16.67 -20.02 -17.90
C MET A 382 15.77 -19.15 -18.80
N ARG A 383 14.69 -18.56 -18.26
CA ARG A 383 13.80 -17.65 -18.99
C ARG A 383 14.54 -16.40 -19.45
N LEU A 384 15.28 -15.75 -18.57
CA LEU A 384 16.07 -14.55 -18.88
C LEU A 384 17.22 -14.84 -19.85
N ALA A 385 17.71 -16.08 -19.91
CA ALA A 385 18.69 -16.54 -20.90
C ALA A 385 18.06 -16.80 -22.29
N GLY A 386 16.74 -16.61 -22.44
CA GLY A 386 16.04 -16.67 -23.74
C GLY A 386 15.27 -17.97 -24.00
N ARG A 387 15.08 -18.86 -23.00
CA ARG A 387 14.13 -19.97 -23.14
C ARG A 387 12.69 -19.42 -23.16
N ASP A 388 11.86 -19.94 -24.02
CA ASP A 388 10.43 -19.60 -24.08
C ASP A 388 9.70 -20.24 -22.90
N LEU A 389 9.74 -19.57 -21.75
CA LEU A 389 9.14 -19.97 -20.49
C LEU A 389 8.20 -18.88 -19.99
N GLU A 390 7.11 -19.28 -19.33
CA GLU A 390 6.19 -18.37 -18.67
C GLU A 390 6.88 -17.66 -17.49
N PRO A 391 6.67 -16.35 -17.27
CA PRO A 391 7.22 -15.65 -16.09
C PRO A 391 6.68 -16.24 -14.78
N VAL A 392 7.57 -16.44 -13.80
CA VAL A 392 7.22 -16.84 -12.42
C VAL A 392 7.67 -15.74 -11.46
N PRO A 393 6.86 -14.66 -11.32
CA PRO A 393 7.21 -13.52 -10.47
C PRO A 393 7.28 -13.92 -9.00
N ILE A 394 7.99 -13.10 -8.19
CA ILE A 394 7.83 -13.14 -6.73
C ILE A 394 6.37 -12.87 -6.40
N LEU A 395 5.72 -13.74 -5.65
CA LEU A 395 4.38 -13.55 -5.11
C LEU A 395 4.48 -13.21 -3.62
N LEU A 396 4.06 -12.00 -3.25
CA LEU A 396 3.96 -11.57 -1.87
C LEU A 396 2.50 -11.60 -1.41
N VAL A 397 2.19 -12.50 -0.49
CA VAL A 397 0.87 -12.60 0.16
C VAL A 397 0.89 -11.69 1.39
N ILE A 398 0.18 -10.58 1.33
CA ILE A 398 0.03 -9.63 2.44
C ILE A 398 -1.30 -9.93 3.12
N ILE A 399 -1.26 -10.22 4.42
CA ILE A 399 -2.45 -10.49 5.24
C ILE A 399 -2.53 -9.41 6.32
N ASP A 400 -3.44 -8.46 6.19
CA ASP A 400 -3.68 -7.46 7.21
C ASP A 400 -4.69 -8.01 8.25
N GLU A 401 -4.44 -7.75 9.53
CA GLU A 401 -5.16 -8.30 10.70
C GLU A 401 -5.18 -9.85 10.70
N TYR A 402 -4.00 -10.47 10.52
CA TYR A 402 -3.85 -11.93 10.41
C TYR A 402 -4.46 -12.71 11.59
N LEU A 403 -4.49 -12.16 12.80
CA LEU A 403 -5.10 -12.81 13.96
C LEU A 403 -6.61 -12.98 13.80
N GLU A 404 -7.28 -11.99 13.19
CA GLU A 404 -8.70 -12.06 12.89
C GLU A 404 -8.99 -13.10 11.80
N LEU A 405 -8.17 -13.13 10.75
CA LEU A 405 -8.26 -14.16 9.71
C LEU A 405 -8.11 -15.56 10.30
N PHE A 406 -7.10 -15.80 11.12
CA PHE A 406 -6.84 -17.11 11.72
C PHE A 406 -7.93 -17.55 12.73
N HIS A 407 -8.56 -16.58 13.40
CA HIS A 407 -9.68 -16.87 14.30
C HIS A 407 -10.92 -17.35 13.53
N HIS A 408 -11.22 -16.71 12.42
CA HIS A 408 -12.40 -17.04 11.59
C HIS A 408 -12.13 -18.15 10.57
N HIS A 409 -10.90 -18.31 10.13
CA HIS A 409 -10.44 -19.20 9.06
C HIS A 409 -9.13 -19.92 9.49
N PRO A 410 -9.19 -20.84 10.45
CA PRO A 410 -7.99 -21.50 10.99
C PRO A 410 -7.19 -22.29 9.93
N GLU A 411 -7.81 -22.69 8.83
CA GLU A 411 -7.16 -23.35 7.70
C GLU A 411 -6.08 -22.48 7.02
N TRP A 412 -6.10 -21.15 7.20
CA TRP A 412 -5.05 -20.25 6.71
C TRP A 412 -3.74 -20.40 7.49
N ILE A 413 -3.79 -20.90 8.71
CA ILE A 413 -2.58 -21.19 9.51
C ILE A 413 -1.71 -22.21 8.79
N ASP A 414 -2.32 -23.28 8.26
CA ASP A 414 -1.61 -24.33 7.53
C ASP A 414 -1.00 -23.80 6.23
N LEU A 415 -1.71 -22.95 5.50
CA LEU A 415 -1.19 -22.28 4.31
C LEU A 415 0.04 -21.42 4.64
N VAL A 416 -0.04 -20.56 5.69
CA VAL A 416 1.09 -19.70 6.08
C VAL A 416 2.28 -20.53 6.55
N ILE A 417 2.05 -21.65 7.24
CA ILE A 417 3.12 -22.59 7.60
C ILE A 417 3.74 -23.22 6.34
N HIS A 418 2.91 -23.66 5.38
CA HIS A 418 3.37 -24.21 4.10
C HIS A 418 4.21 -23.20 3.31
N ILE A 419 3.74 -21.99 3.13
CA ILE A 419 4.50 -20.91 2.51
C ILE A 419 5.82 -20.66 3.27
N GLY A 420 5.78 -20.66 4.61
CA GLY A 420 6.97 -20.46 5.44
C GLY A 420 8.04 -21.53 5.25
N GLN A 421 7.66 -22.77 4.96
CA GLN A 421 8.56 -23.90 4.77
C GLN A 421 9.06 -24.00 3.33
N GLU A 422 8.19 -23.88 2.35
CA GLU A 422 8.48 -24.19 0.94
C GLU A 422 8.48 -22.96 0.02
N GLY A 423 7.90 -21.85 0.45
CA GLY A 423 7.72 -20.66 -0.38
C GLY A 423 9.01 -20.09 -0.97
N ARG A 424 10.16 -20.32 -0.31
CA ARG A 424 11.47 -19.91 -0.85
C ARG A 424 11.79 -20.61 -2.18
N GLY A 425 11.42 -21.89 -2.32
CA GLY A 425 11.68 -22.68 -3.53
C GLY A 425 10.85 -22.21 -4.72
N CYS A 426 9.64 -21.72 -4.47
CA CYS A 426 8.71 -21.30 -5.51
C CYS A 426 8.46 -19.78 -5.58
N ASN A 427 9.28 -18.94 -4.92
CA ASN A 427 9.14 -17.47 -4.85
C ASN A 427 7.77 -17.01 -4.34
N VAL A 428 7.22 -17.68 -3.32
CA VAL A 428 5.97 -17.28 -2.63
C VAL A 428 6.29 -16.89 -1.20
N PHE A 429 6.00 -15.65 -0.83
CA PHE A 429 6.35 -15.10 0.48
C PHE A 429 5.12 -14.52 1.16
N PHE A 430 5.19 -14.33 2.48
CA PHE A 430 4.13 -13.65 3.23
C PHE A 430 4.63 -12.49 4.06
N THR A 431 3.74 -11.52 4.26
CA THR A 431 3.84 -10.45 5.25
C THR A 431 2.56 -10.42 6.07
N LEU A 432 2.68 -10.60 7.38
CA LEU A 432 1.54 -10.59 8.31
C LEU A 432 1.43 -9.23 8.97
N GLY A 433 0.28 -8.58 8.83
CA GLY A 433 -0.08 -7.33 9.48
C GLY A 433 -0.97 -7.56 10.68
N GLY A 434 -0.76 -6.81 11.77
CA GLY A 434 -1.63 -6.88 12.94
C GLY A 434 -1.38 -5.75 13.93
N GLN A 435 -2.25 -5.65 14.93
CA GLN A 435 -2.08 -4.67 16.01
C GLN A 435 -1.15 -5.20 17.11
N ARG A 436 -1.10 -6.50 17.27
CA ARG A 436 -0.23 -7.22 18.22
C ARG A 436 0.46 -8.37 17.53
N LEU A 437 1.58 -8.80 18.12
CA LEU A 437 2.30 -9.97 17.64
C LEU A 437 1.92 -11.19 18.48
N ASP A 438 1.20 -12.12 17.88
CA ASP A 438 1.01 -13.46 18.45
C ASP A 438 1.38 -14.53 17.42
N LEU A 439 2.51 -15.18 17.63
CA LEU A 439 3.03 -16.24 16.78
C LEU A 439 2.84 -17.63 17.41
N SER A 440 1.98 -17.78 18.39
CA SER A 440 1.73 -19.07 19.07
C SER A 440 1.19 -20.12 18.11
N SER A 441 0.26 -19.73 17.24
CA SER A 441 -0.29 -20.58 16.18
C SER A 441 0.70 -20.90 15.05
N LEU A 442 1.71 -20.06 14.87
CA LEU A 442 2.73 -20.16 13.79
C LEU A 442 4.06 -20.72 14.31
N SER A 443 4.08 -21.52 15.37
CA SER A 443 5.32 -22.01 15.98
C SER A 443 6.29 -22.66 14.97
N LYS A 444 5.78 -23.38 13.96
CA LYS A 444 6.57 -24.03 12.89
C LYS A 444 7.11 -23.04 11.83
N ALA A 445 6.48 -21.88 11.65
CA ALA A 445 6.91 -20.86 10.70
C ALA A 445 7.65 -19.69 11.34
N LYS A 446 7.64 -19.59 12.68
CA LYS A 446 8.24 -18.48 13.45
C LYS A 446 9.72 -18.24 13.12
N SER A 447 10.50 -19.31 12.93
CA SER A 447 11.92 -19.24 12.58
C SER A 447 12.16 -18.67 11.17
N ASN A 448 11.16 -18.71 10.30
CA ASN A 448 11.25 -18.27 8.92
C ASN A 448 10.89 -16.79 8.76
N ILE A 449 10.32 -16.15 9.81
CA ILE A 449 10.08 -14.70 9.85
C ILE A 449 11.43 -14.00 10.01
N ALA A 450 11.91 -13.43 8.93
CA ALA A 450 13.28 -12.95 8.80
C ALA A 450 13.47 -11.51 9.30
N PHE A 451 12.46 -10.65 9.13
CA PHE A 451 12.48 -9.27 9.60
C PHE A 451 11.12 -8.83 10.12
N ARG A 452 11.11 -7.77 10.89
CA ARG A 452 9.92 -7.24 11.54
C ARG A 452 9.89 -5.73 11.42
N VAL A 453 8.70 -5.18 11.20
CA VAL A 453 8.45 -3.74 11.16
C VAL A 453 7.50 -3.41 12.31
N ALA A 454 7.92 -2.51 13.17
CA ALA A 454 7.10 -1.98 14.25
C ALA A 454 6.78 -0.51 13.97
N LEU A 455 5.51 -0.21 13.73
CA LEU A 455 4.99 1.13 13.84
C LEU A 455 4.74 1.43 15.33
N ARG A 456 4.12 2.58 15.64
CA ARG A 456 3.85 2.93 17.04
C ARG A 456 3.11 1.82 17.77
N ALA A 457 3.65 1.38 18.90
CA ALA A 457 3.04 0.42 19.81
C ALA A 457 2.22 1.13 20.89
N GLU A 458 1.22 0.42 21.46
CA GLU A 458 0.41 0.95 22.56
C GLU A 458 1.09 0.73 23.92
N THR A 459 1.77 -0.39 24.05
CA THR A 459 2.46 -0.78 25.29
C THR A 459 3.93 -1.10 25.06
N ALA A 460 4.72 -1.02 26.12
CA ALA A 460 6.13 -1.44 26.08
C ALA A 460 6.29 -2.95 25.84
N GLU A 461 5.30 -3.75 26.22
CA GLU A 461 5.27 -5.21 26.02
C GLU A 461 5.08 -5.52 24.54
N ASP A 462 4.07 -4.92 23.89
CA ASP A 462 3.85 -5.08 22.45
C ASP A 462 5.10 -4.70 21.64
N SER A 463 5.77 -3.61 22.02
CA SER A 463 7.02 -3.19 21.38
C SER A 463 8.13 -4.24 21.55
N ARG A 464 8.33 -4.76 22.76
CA ARG A 464 9.36 -5.77 23.04
C ARG A 464 9.11 -7.08 22.32
N ASP A 465 7.87 -7.49 22.18
CA ASP A 465 7.50 -8.71 21.46
C ASP A 465 7.88 -8.64 19.98
N VAL A 466 7.74 -7.46 19.38
CA VAL A 466 8.04 -7.26 17.96
C VAL A 466 9.54 -7.06 17.72
N ILE A 467 10.16 -6.09 18.39
CA ILE A 467 11.52 -5.63 18.09
C ILE A 467 12.54 -5.89 19.19
N GLY A 468 12.12 -6.42 20.35
CA GLY A 468 13.01 -6.71 21.46
C GLY A 468 13.36 -5.50 22.33
N SER A 469 12.74 -4.34 22.10
CA SER A 469 12.91 -3.11 22.89
C SER A 469 11.60 -2.32 22.96
N ASP A 470 11.52 -1.32 23.83
CA ASP A 470 10.34 -0.47 23.97
C ASP A 470 10.35 0.74 23.01
N ALA A 471 11.27 0.77 22.04
CA ALA A 471 11.48 1.92 21.15
C ALA A 471 10.25 2.27 20.30
N ALA A 472 9.40 1.29 19.93
CA ALA A 472 8.19 1.57 19.16
C ALA A 472 7.11 2.31 19.96
N LEU A 473 7.12 2.23 21.29
CA LEU A 473 6.25 3.03 22.15
C LEU A 473 6.57 4.54 22.04
N HIS A 474 7.84 4.87 21.81
CA HIS A 474 8.34 6.25 21.79
C HIS A 474 8.33 6.90 20.39
N LEU A 475 7.80 6.22 19.38
CA LEU A 475 7.59 6.83 18.06
C LEU A 475 6.61 8.01 18.14
N PRO A 476 6.77 9.04 17.28
CA PRO A 476 5.93 10.23 17.30
C PRO A 476 4.43 9.92 17.28
N SER A 477 3.68 10.52 18.22
CA SER A 477 2.23 10.29 18.34
C SER A 477 1.37 11.21 17.48
N LYS A 478 1.92 12.37 17.10
CA LYS A 478 1.21 13.38 16.30
C LYS A 478 1.38 13.20 14.79
N GLU A 479 2.37 12.44 14.38
CA GLU A 479 2.69 12.16 12.98
C GLU A 479 2.67 10.66 12.75
N ASN A 480 1.84 10.20 11.84
CA ASN A 480 1.73 8.79 11.50
C ASN A 480 2.82 8.36 10.50
N GLY A 481 3.05 7.05 10.39
CA GLY A 481 3.97 6.48 9.42
C GLY A 481 5.41 6.31 9.88
N TYR A 482 5.77 6.71 11.11
CA TYR A 482 7.08 6.35 11.67
C TYR A 482 7.13 4.88 12.04
N ALA A 483 8.22 4.22 11.68
CA ALA A 483 8.41 2.80 11.89
C ALA A 483 9.87 2.45 12.25
N LEU A 484 10.02 1.29 12.86
CA LEU A 484 11.31 0.69 13.20
C LEU A 484 11.42 -0.66 12.48
N LEU A 485 12.49 -0.83 11.72
CA LEU A 485 12.82 -2.10 11.07
C LEU A 485 13.82 -2.89 11.91
N LYS A 486 13.50 -4.16 12.20
CA LYS A 486 14.37 -5.12 12.88
C LYS A 486 14.73 -6.27 11.94
N VAL A 487 16.00 -6.41 11.62
CA VAL A 487 16.53 -7.49 10.77
C VAL A 487 17.49 -8.36 11.59
N GLY A 488 16.99 -9.51 12.10
CA GLY A 488 17.80 -10.39 12.93
C GLY A 488 18.47 -9.67 14.12
N PRO A 489 19.78 -9.83 14.35
CA PRO A 489 20.51 -9.19 15.44
C PRO A 489 20.97 -7.76 15.15
N ARG A 490 20.71 -7.21 13.94
CA ARG A 490 21.11 -5.86 13.56
C ARG A 490 20.46 -4.81 14.45
N GLU A 491 21.04 -3.62 14.48
CA GLU A 491 20.45 -2.45 15.12
C GLU A 491 19.09 -2.10 14.50
N LEU A 492 18.26 -1.42 15.28
CA LEU A 492 16.97 -0.92 14.81
C LEU A 492 17.20 0.23 13.83
N GLU A 493 16.58 0.16 12.67
CA GLU A 493 16.58 1.23 11.69
C GLU A 493 15.25 1.99 11.76
N GLN A 494 15.29 3.26 12.15
CA GLN A 494 14.12 4.13 12.15
C GLN A 494 13.92 4.72 10.75
N PHE A 495 12.66 4.78 10.30
CA PHE A 495 12.29 5.43 9.05
C PHE A 495 10.87 5.98 9.13
N ARG A 496 10.51 6.83 8.18
CA ARG A 496 9.14 7.28 7.94
C ARG A 496 8.66 6.72 6.61
N CYS A 497 7.49 6.06 6.60
CA CYS A 497 6.87 5.51 5.40
C CYS A 497 6.52 6.61 4.41
N PHE A 498 6.55 6.31 3.11
CA PHE A 498 5.99 7.18 2.10
C PHE A 498 4.47 7.32 2.28
N TYR A 499 3.95 8.52 2.06
CA TYR A 499 2.52 8.80 2.13
C TYR A 499 1.94 8.86 0.71
N VAL A 500 1.56 7.69 0.17
CA VAL A 500 1.07 7.57 -1.22
C VAL A 500 -0.42 7.86 -1.38
N SER A 501 -1.19 7.88 -0.27
CA SER A 501 -2.59 8.30 -0.25
C SER A 501 -2.77 9.83 -0.22
N ALA A 502 -1.68 10.60 -0.25
CA ALA A 502 -1.74 12.06 -0.32
C ALA A 502 -2.52 12.51 -1.56
N PRO A 503 -3.27 13.63 -1.47
CA PRO A 503 -3.87 14.25 -2.64
C PRO A 503 -2.80 14.54 -3.70
N PHE A 504 -3.07 14.18 -4.95
CA PHE A 504 -2.14 14.46 -6.03
C PHE A 504 -2.03 15.96 -6.27
N VAL A 505 -0.79 16.45 -6.38
CA VAL A 505 -0.46 17.81 -6.77
C VAL A 505 0.29 17.74 -8.10
N VAL A 506 -0.18 18.49 -9.10
CA VAL A 506 0.50 18.55 -10.39
C VAL A 506 1.91 19.11 -10.14
N PRO A 507 2.98 18.41 -10.53
CA PRO A 507 4.31 18.97 -10.45
C PRO A 507 4.35 20.28 -11.23
N LYS A 508 4.75 21.37 -10.57
CA LYS A 508 4.99 22.65 -11.29
C LYS A 508 5.93 22.30 -12.44
N LYS A 509 5.52 22.63 -13.67
CA LYS A 509 6.35 22.37 -14.86
C LYS A 509 7.77 22.78 -14.56
N ALA A 510 8.70 21.82 -14.56
CA ALA A 510 10.10 22.15 -14.69
C ALA A 510 10.19 23.12 -15.89
N VAL A 511 10.72 24.30 -15.64
CA VAL A 511 10.89 25.33 -16.66
C VAL A 511 11.43 24.61 -17.89
N ASP A 512 10.67 24.70 -18.99
CA ASP A 512 10.99 24.01 -20.24
C ASP A 512 12.42 24.41 -20.62
N THR A 513 13.39 23.52 -20.41
CA THR A 513 14.81 23.80 -20.62
C THR A 513 15.13 24.06 -22.08
N ASP A 514 14.21 23.80 -23.01
CA ASP A 514 14.35 24.06 -24.44
C ASP A 514 13.87 25.47 -24.85
N LYS A 515 13.15 26.17 -23.95
CA LYS A 515 12.93 27.60 -24.17
C LYS A 515 14.09 28.36 -23.54
N PRO A 516 14.74 29.28 -24.27
CA PRO A 516 15.73 30.13 -23.66
C PRO A 516 15.06 30.84 -22.47
N VAL A 517 15.42 30.42 -21.26
CA VAL A 517 15.02 31.10 -20.03
C VAL A 517 15.59 32.53 -20.23
N SER A 518 14.72 33.50 -20.39
CA SER A 518 15.13 34.89 -20.26
C SER A 518 15.47 35.07 -18.78
N VAL A 519 16.69 34.75 -18.43
CA VAL A 519 17.24 35.10 -17.12
C VAL A 519 17.30 36.60 -17.11
N SER A 520 16.27 37.24 -16.54
CA SER A 520 16.40 38.63 -16.15
C SER A 520 17.40 38.63 -15.01
N PHE A 521 18.63 39.01 -15.32
CA PHE A 521 19.59 39.32 -14.27
C PHE A 521 19.05 40.51 -13.51
N SER A 522 18.35 40.28 -12.41
CA SER A 522 18.20 41.32 -11.39
C SER A 522 19.63 41.72 -11.00
N ARG A 523 19.87 43.03 -10.87
CA ARG A 523 21.20 43.51 -10.46
C ARG A 523 21.62 42.70 -9.22
N PRO A 524 22.83 42.12 -9.20
CA PRO A 524 23.31 41.38 -8.03
C PRO A 524 23.22 42.30 -6.81
N ARG A 525 22.42 41.84 -5.82
CA ARG A 525 22.28 42.55 -4.55
C ARG A 525 23.27 41.98 -3.59
N SER A 526 23.97 42.86 -2.89
CA SER A 526 24.89 42.42 -1.83
C SER A 526 24.08 41.89 -0.66
N LEU A 527 24.42 40.72 -0.18
CA LEU A 527 23.87 40.17 1.06
C LEU A 527 24.34 41.02 2.20
N THR A 528 23.45 41.77 2.82
CA THR A 528 23.72 42.67 3.94
C THR A 528 22.88 42.27 5.16
N TRP A 529 23.22 42.78 6.32
CA TRP A 529 22.45 42.64 7.54
C TRP A 529 21.21 43.56 7.55
N GLU A 530 21.22 44.68 6.77
CA GLU A 530 20.09 45.61 6.67
C GLU A 530 18.88 44.98 6.00
N TYR A 531 17.71 45.20 6.59
CA TYR A 531 16.43 44.86 5.99
C TYR A 531 16.20 45.67 4.71
N GLN A 532 16.08 45.00 3.59
CA GLN A 532 15.82 45.60 2.29
C GLN A 532 14.37 45.34 1.86
N PRO A 533 13.45 46.31 2.01
CA PRO A 533 12.05 46.07 1.67
C PRO A 533 11.88 45.68 0.22
N LEU A 534 10.92 44.81 -0.05
CA LEU A 534 10.54 44.39 -1.40
C LEU A 534 10.04 45.60 -2.19
N SER A 535 10.56 45.81 -3.39
CA SER A 535 10.02 46.80 -4.33
C SER A 535 8.72 46.32 -4.96
N GLU A 536 7.92 47.23 -5.51
CA GLU A 536 6.71 46.87 -6.25
C GLU A 536 6.99 45.88 -7.42
N SER A 537 8.17 45.96 -8.05
CA SER A 537 8.61 45.01 -9.04
C SER A 537 8.95 43.62 -8.48
N ASP A 538 9.47 43.56 -7.26
CA ASP A 538 9.76 42.30 -6.60
C ASP A 538 8.44 41.63 -6.17
N THR A 539 7.49 42.42 -5.65
CA THR A 539 6.16 41.94 -5.26
C THR A 539 5.36 41.44 -6.49
N ALA A 540 5.45 42.12 -7.63
CA ALA A 540 4.83 41.69 -8.87
C ALA A 540 5.45 40.39 -9.41
N ALA A 541 6.77 40.21 -9.29
CA ALA A 541 7.44 38.98 -9.70
C ALA A 541 7.06 37.77 -8.83
N ILE A 542 6.85 38.00 -7.53
CA ILE A 542 6.35 36.97 -6.59
C ILE A 542 4.88 36.63 -6.87
N ALA A 543 4.04 37.65 -7.16
CA ALA A 543 2.63 37.46 -7.47
C ALA A 543 2.39 36.70 -8.78
N VAL A 544 3.25 36.88 -9.79
CA VAL A 544 3.19 36.11 -11.05
C VAL A 544 3.54 34.62 -10.82
N ALA A 545 4.32 34.32 -9.78
CA ALA A 545 4.62 32.94 -9.41
C ALA A 545 3.49 32.24 -8.64
N ASP A 546 2.53 33.00 -8.12
CA ASP A 546 1.43 32.52 -7.26
C ASP A 546 0.03 32.67 -7.94
N GLU A 547 -0.05 32.91 -9.26
CA GLU A 547 -1.36 32.83 -9.93
C GLU A 547 -1.92 31.41 -9.76
N PRO A 548 -3.13 31.23 -9.19
CA PRO A 548 -3.75 29.95 -9.10
C PRO A 548 -3.99 29.42 -10.51
N GLU A 549 -3.23 28.40 -10.92
CA GLU A 549 -3.54 27.65 -12.12
C GLU A 549 -5.00 27.19 -12.03
N GLN A 550 -5.76 27.36 -13.12
CA GLN A 550 -7.12 26.84 -13.21
C GLN A 550 -7.09 25.36 -12.82
N PRO A 551 -8.09 24.85 -12.07
CA PRO A 551 -8.10 23.47 -11.65
C PRO A 551 -7.98 22.56 -12.88
N ASP A 552 -6.87 21.85 -12.97
CA ASP A 552 -6.63 20.85 -14.01
C ASP A 552 -7.69 19.75 -13.81
N GLU A 553 -8.56 19.51 -14.79
CA GLU A 553 -9.57 18.45 -14.75
C GLU A 553 -8.98 17.10 -14.38
N PHE A 554 -7.68 16.91 -14.62
CA PHE A 554 -6.96 15.72 -14.23
C PHE A 554 -6.85 15.50 -12.71
N LEU A 555 -6.99 16.53 -11.89
CA LEU A 555 -6.91 16.44 -10.42
C LEU A 555 -8.09 15.72 -9.78
N TYR A 556 -9.17 15.51 -10.51
CA TYR A 556 -10.39 14.93 -9.98
C TYR A 556 -10.72 13.61 -10.69
N HIS A 557 -11.43 12.71 -9.99
CA HIS A 557 -12.04 11.54 -10.61
C HIS A 557 -13.14 11.96 -11.61
N ALA A 558 -13.59 11.05 -12.44
CA ALA A 558 -14.60 11.31 -13.46
C ALA A 558 -15.95 11.83 -12.88
N ASP A 559 -16.19 11.65 -11.59
CA ASP A 559 -17.34 12.20 -10.87
C ASP A 559 -17.23 13.72 -10.59
N GLY A 560 -16.03 14.30 -10.79
CA GLY A 560 -15.74 15.72 -10.58
C GLY A 560 -15.70 16.20 -9.12
N PHE A 561 -15.98 15.32 -8.15
CA PHE A 561 -16.09 15.69 -6.73
C PHE A 561 -14.90 15.21 -5.90
N LYS A 562 -14.31 14.09 -6.24
CA LYS A 562 -13.26 13.46 -5.44
C LYS A 562 -11.89 13.74 -6.03
N ARG A 563 -11.02 14.39 -5.25
CA ARG A 563 -9.64 14.66 -5.66
C ARG A 563 -8.85 13.35 -5.74
N LYS A 564 -8.08 13.16 -6.82
CA LYS A 564 -7.23 11.99 -7.00
C LYS A 564 -6.10 11.97 -5.99
N LYS A 565 -5.80 10.81 -5.48
CA LYS A 565 -4.61 10.52 -4.68
C LYS A 565 -3.40 10.27 -5.61
N LEU A 566 -2.18 10.38 -5.09
CA LEU A 566 -0.98 10.04 -5.85
C LEU A 566 -1.02 8.58 -6.38
N LEU A 567 -1.46 7.64 -5.55
CA LEU A 567 -1.59 6.23 -5.95
C LEU A 567 -2.56 6.01 -7.13
N ASP A 568 -3.62 6.83 -7.26
CA ASP A 568 -4.56 6.75 -8.39
C ASP A 568 -3.86 7.12 -9.70
N VAL A 569 -3.05 8.17 -9.67
CA VAL A 569 -2.28 8.63 -10.84
C VAL A 569 -1.20 7.62 -11.24
N ILE A 570 -0.51 7.05 -10.25
CA ILE A 570 0.46 5.97 -10.49
C ILE A 570 -0.23 4.77 -11.14
N ARG A 571 -1.38 4.34 -10.61
CA ARG A 571 -2.17 3.22 -11.14
C ARG A 571 -2.62 3.46 -12.57
N GLU A 572 -3.19 4.64 -12.88
CA GLU A 572 -3.62 5.01 -14.23
C GLU A 572 -2.46 4.94 -15.25
N SER A 573 -1.28 5.39 -14.84
CA SER A 573 -0.08 5.34 -15.69
C SER A 573 0.44 3.91 -15.89
N LEU A 574 0.39 3.07 -14.86
CA LEU A 574 0.80 1.67 -14.94
C LEU A 574 -0.13 0.84 -15.81
N VAL A 575 -1.46 1.05 -15.73
CA VAL A 575 -2.46 0.33 -16.52
C VAL A 575 -2.32 0.64 -18.02
N SER A 576 -1.84 1.84 -18.38
CA SER A 576 -1.63 2.23 -19.77
C SER A 576 -0.40 1.58 -20.42
N HIS A 577 0.47 0.91 -19.63
CA HIS A 577 1.69 0.28 -20.13
C HIS A 577 1.39 -1.10 -20.75
N PRO A 578 1.98 -1.45 -21.91
CA PRO A 578 1.73 -2.72 -22.61
C PRO A 578 2.50 -3.92 -22.01
N ALA A 579 2.74 -3.92 -20.71
CA ALA A 579 3.38 -5.05 -20.05
C ALA A 579 2.53 -6.31 -20.18
N ARG A 580 3.19 -7.49 -20.31
CA ARG A 580 2.49 -8.76 -20.34
C ARG A 580 1.73 -8.95 -19.02
N PRO A 581 0.42 -9.23 -19.06
CA PRO A 581 -0.33 -9.48 -17.83
C PRO A 581 0.22 -10.72 -17.14
N PRO A 582 0.39 -10.70 -15.81
CA PRO A 582 0.80 -11.89 -15.07
C PRO A 582 -0.28 -12.98 -15.15
N HIS A 583 0.12 -14.23 -14.84
CA HIS A 583 -0.85 -15.30 -14.66
C HIS A 583 -1.92 -14.91 -13.64
N ARG A 584 -3.20 -15.10 -13.99
CA ARG A 584 -4.32 -14.73 -13.11
C ARG A 584 -4.53 -15.80 -12.05
N ILE A 585 -4.05 -15.55 -10.85
CA ILE A 585 -4.23 -16.44 -9.70
C ILE A 585 -5.66 -16.31 -9.14
N TRP A 586 -6.20 -15.11 -9.13
CA TRP A 586 -7.54 -14.82 -8.63
C TRP A 586 -8.49 -14.44 -9.76
N LEU A 587 -9.45 -15.30 -10.03
CA LEU A 587 -10.56 -15.00 -10.93
C LEU A 587 -11.71 -14.37 -10.14
N PRO A 588 -12.56 -13.51 -10.75
CA PRO A 588 -13.76 -13.01 -10.08
C PRO A 588 -14.63 -14.17 -9.60
N PRO A 589 -15.28 -14.06 -8.42
CA PRO A 589 -16.29 -15.02 -8.00
C PRO A 589 -17.41 -15.14 -9.04
N LEU A 590 -18.06 -16.29 -9.11
CA LEU A 590 -19.24 -16.48 -9.93
C LEU A 590 -20.40 -15.71 -9.31
N GLU A 591 -20.74 -14.53 -9.87
CA GLU A 591 -21.73 -13.62 -9.27
C GLU A 591 -23.14 -13.85 -9.81
N ALA A 592 -23.31 -14.04 -11.09
CA ALA A 592 -24.61 -14.23 -11.75
C ALA A 592 -24.61 -15.47 -12.63
N GLY A 593 -25.79 -16.11 -12.77
CA GLY A 593 -25.98 -17.21 -13.71
C GLY A 593 -25.75 -16.74 -15.15
N GLU A 594 -25.00 -17.51 -15.91
CA GLU A 594 -24.89 -17.31 -17.36
C GLU A 594 -26.22 -17.75 -18.06
N THR A 595 -26.51 -17.16 -19.19
CA THR A 595 -27.66 -17.59 -20.02
C THR A 595 -27.34 -18.89 -20.72
N ALA A 596 -28.37 -19.65 -21.08
CA ALA A 596 -28.19 -20.97 -21.74
C ALA A 596 -27.40 -20.86 -23.07
N ASP A 597 -27.63 -19.81 -23.84
CA ASP A 597 -26.92 -19.57 -25.10
C ASP A 597 -25.43 -19.22 -24.85
N SER A 598 -25.13 -18.45 -23.83
CA SER A 598 -23.75 -18.12 -23.41
C SER A 598 -23.00 -19.39 -22.97
N LEU A 599 -23.63 -20.26 -22.18
CA LEU A 599 -23.05 -21.53 -21.76
C LEU A 599 -22.72 -22.44 -22.97
N VAL A 600 -23.65 -22.55 -23.91
CA VAL A 600 -23.43 -23.33 -25.14
C VAL A 600 -22.31 -22.73 -25.98
N GLN A 601 -22.29 -21.42 -26.15
CA GLN A 601 -21.25 -20.73 -26.91
C GLN A 601 -19.87 -20.93 -26.25
N ARG A 602 -19.80 -20.80 -24.92
CA ARG A 602 -18.56 -20.99 -24.16
C ARG A 602 -18.05 -22.42 -24.24
N TRP A 603 -18.95 -23.41 -24.17
CA TRP A 603 -18.59 -24.83 -24.32
C TRP A 603 -18.14 -25.19 -25.74
N ARG A 604 -18.89 -24.74 -26.78
CA ARG A 604 -18.61 -25.08 -28.18
C ARG A 604 -17.52 -24.21 -28.82
N GLY A 605 -17.18 -23.06 -28.23
CA GLY A 605 -16.32 -22.04 -28.83
C GLY A 605 -16.96 -21.27 -30.01
N LYS A 606 -18.25 -21.49 -30.28
CA LYS A 606 -19.01 -20.89 -31.38
C LYS A 606 -20.48 -20.71 -30.97
N PRO A 607 -21.25 -19.78 -31.60
CA PRO A 607 -22.66 -19.58 -31.31
C PRO A 607 -23.49 -20.87 -31.54
N TRP A 608 -24.58 -21.04 -30.80
CA TRP A 608 -25.39 -22.24 -30.85
C TRP A 608 -26.00 -22.51 -32.26
N TRP A 609 -26.28 -21.47 -33.04
CA TRP A 609 -26.82 -21.60 -34.39
C TRP A 609 -25.78 -22.01 -35.45
N ALA A 610 -24.51 -21.92 -35.15
CA ALA A 610 -23.47 -22.40 -36.04
C ALA A 610 -23.40 -23.94 -35.96
N ASP A 611 -23.62 -24.62 -37.06
CA ASP A 611 -23.67 -26.09 -37.15
C ASP A 611 -24.71 -26.70 -36.16
N TYR A 612 -25.91 -26.15 -36.10
CA TYR A 612 -26.98 -26.63 -35.23
C TYR A 612 -27.29 -28.11 -35.48
N GLY A 613 -27.30 -28.88 -34.41
CA GLY A 613 -27.55 -30.32 -34.45
C GLY A 613 -26.33 -31.20 -34.73
N ASP A 614 -25.22 -30.63 -35.12
CA ASP A 614 -23.96 -31.38 -35.38
C ASP A 614 -23.05 -31.46 -34.15
N ASN A 615 -23.60 -31.96 -33.04
CA ASN A 615 -22.84 -32.15 -31.81
C ASN A 615 -22.65 -33.65 -31.54
N PRO A 616 -21.42 -34.11 -31.34
CA PRO A 616 -21.15 -35.48 -30.94
C PRO A 616 -21.60 -35.75 -29.51
N GLY A 617 -22.01 -36.97 -29.22
CA GLY A 617 -22.40 -37.38 -27.88
C GLY A 617 -23.74 -36.78 -27.41
N LEU A 618 -24.00 -36.84 -26.11
CA LEU A 618 -25.18 -36.25 -25.43
C LEU A 618 -24.69 -35.44 -24.20
N VAL A 619 -24.10 -34.27 -24.46
CA VAL A 619 -23.50 -33.42 -23.45
C VAL A 619 -24.30 -32.13 -23.29
N PHE A 620 -24.72 -31.83 -22.10
CA PHE A 620 -25.59 -30.68 -21.80
C PHE A 620 -24.88 -29.71 -20.85
N PRO A 621 -24.46 -28.52 -21.29
CA PRO A 621 -23.95 -27.49 -20.42
C PRO A 621 -25.00 -27.01 -19.43
N VAL A 622 -24.67 -27.02 -18.12
CA VAL A 622 -25.65 -26.68 -17.08
C VAL A 622 -25.23 -25.51 -16.19
N GLY A 623 -23.99 -25.09 -16.28
CA GLY A 623 -23.46 -23.98 -15.47
C GLY A 623 -21.97 -23.79 -15.66
N VAL A 624 -21.38 -22.96 -14.81
CA VAL A 624 -19.94 -22.77 -14.70
C VAL A 624 -19.47 -23.27 -13.34
N GLU A 625 -18.44 -24.07 -13.32
CA GLU A 625 -17.78 -24.58 -12.13
C GLU A 625 -16.46 -23.84 -11.92
N ASP A 626 -16.19 -23.47 -10.66
CA ASP A 626 -14.99 -22.74 -10.26
C ASP A 626 -13.97 -23.70 -9.67
N PHE A 627 -12.75 -23.68 -10.23
CA PHE A 627 -11.60 -24.47 -9.80
C PHE A 627 -10.49 -23.51 -9.34
N PRO A 628 -10.56 -23.02 -8.09
CA PRO A 628 -9.60 -22.04 -7.59
C PRO A 628 -8.15 -22.55 -7.63
N GLU A 629 -7.94 -23.83 -7.33
CA GLU A 629 -6.66 -24.52 -7.35
C GLU A 629 -6.01 -24.61 -8.75
N ASP A 630 -6.85 -24.62 -9.80
CA ASP A 630 -6.40 -24.62 -11.20
C ASP A 630 -6.41 -23.20 -11.80
N HIS A 631 -6.83 -22.19 -11.08
CA HIS A 631 -7.07 -20.81 -11.56
C HIS A 631 -7.99 -20.78 -12.78
N ALA A 632 -9.01 -21.62 -12.78
CA ALA A 632 -9.88 -21.84 -13.92
C ALA A 632 -11.36 -21.84 -13.55
N GLN A 633 -12.16 -21.36 -14.49
CA GLN A 633 -13.61 -21.47 -14.45
C GLN A 633 -14.05 -22.20 -15.73
N ARG A 634 -14.56 -23.41 -15.59
CA ARG A 634 -14.91 -24.28 -16.70
C ARG A 634 -16.42 -24.46 -16.78
N VAL A 635 -16.94 -24.66 -18.00
CA VAL A 635 -18.34 -25.02 -18.16
C VAL A 635 -18.56 -26.42 -17.59
N HIS A 636 -19.47 -26.52 -16.63
CA HIS A 636 -19.91 -27.79 -16.10
C HIS A 636 -20.91 -28.41 -17.06
N VAL A 637 -20.65 -29.62 -17.47
CA VAL A 637 -21.48 -30.35 -18.44
C VAL A 637 -21.99 -31.66 -17.85
N VAL A 638 -23.20 -31.98 -18.17
CA VAL A 638 -23.80 -33.27 -17.87
C VAL A 638 -23.62 -34.16 -19.10
N ASP A 639 -22.85 -35.23 -18.95
CA ASP A 639 -22.80 -36.30 -19.94
C ASP A 639 -23.95 -37.26 -19.66
N ALA A 640 -24.95 -37.22 -20.54
CA ALA A 640 -26.18 -38.01 -20.42
C ALA A 640 -26.16 -39.21 -21.35
N GLU A 641 -25.02 -39.59 -21.91
CA GLU A 641 -24.94 -40.69 -22.85
C GLU A 641 -25.10 -42.06 -22.18
N MET A 642 -24.57 -42.21 -20.97
CA MET A 642 -24.50 -43.47 -20.24
C MET A 642 -25.06 -43.43 -18.82
N ASP A 643 -25.40 -42.22 -18.29
CA ASP A 643 -25.75 -42.04 -16.90
C ASP A 643 -27.10 -41.36 -16.67
N ASN A 644 -27.76 -41.73 -15.59
CA ASN A 644 -28.90 -40.98 -15.05
C ASN A 644 -28.38 -39.84 -14.14
N VAL A 645 -29.05 -38.70 -14.17
CA VAL A 645 -28.64 -37.49 -13.46
C VAL A 645 -29.60 -37.21 -12.31
N MET A 646 -29.06 -36.90 -11.12
CA MET A 646 -29.83 -36.47 -9.97
C MET A 646 -29.32 -35.14 -9.45
N VAL A 647 -30.23 -34.14 -9.37
CA VAL A 647 -29.95 -32.82 -8.80
C VAL A 647 -30.49 -32.75 -7.39
N VAL A 648 -29.61 -32.61 -6.41
CA VAL A 648 -29.95 -32.53 -4.98
C VAL A 648 -29.61 -31.18 -4.42
N ALA A 649 -30.57 -30.47 -3.82
CA ALA A 649 -30.37 -29.21 -3.11
C ALA A 649 -31.53 -28.95 -2.16
N THR A 650 -31.33 -28.03 -1.21
CA THR A 650 -32.41 -27.51 -0.36
C THR A 650 -33.43 -26.69 -1.16
N ALA A 651 -34.55 -26.34 -0.55
CA ALA A 651 -35.59 -25.52 -1.21
C ALA A 651 -35.01 -24.17 -1.69
N GLN A 652 -35.49 -23.70 -2.84
CA GLN A 652 -35.11 -22.40 -3.46
C GLN A 652 -33.60 -22.26 -3.81
N ARG A 653 -32.88 -23.35 -4.04
CA ARG A 653 -31.46 -23.36 -4.44
C ARG A 653 -31.23 -23.74 -5.91
N GLY A 654 -32.21 -23.50 -6.78
CA GLY A 654 -32.05 -23.60 -8.23
C GLY A 654 -32.27 -24.98 -8.85
N LYS A 655 -32.80 -26.01 -8.14
CA LYS A 655 -33.05 -27.36 -8.72
C LYS A 655 -33.84 -27.30 -10.02
N SER A 656 -35.04 -26.68 -9.98
CA SER A 656 -35.89 -26.55 -11.15
C SER A 656 -35.26 -25.72 -12.26
N THR A 657 -34.50 -24.68 -11.90
CA THR A 657 -33.73 -23.88 -12.86
C THR A 657 -32.64 -24.71 -13.55
N THR A 658 -31.94 -25.57 -12.82
CA THR A 658 -30.94 -26.48 -13.40
C THR A 658 -31.56 -27.46 -14.38
N LEU A 659 -32.74 -28.03 -14.04
CA LEU A 659 -33.47 -28.90 -14.95
C LEU A 659 -33.94 -28.16 -16.22
N MET A 660 -34.49 -26.94 -16.08
CA MET A 660 -34.84 -26.10 -17.23
C MET A 660 -33.63 -25.72 -18.08
N THR A 661 -32.47 -25.40 -17.45
CA THR A 661 -31.22 -25.10 -18.15
C THR A 661 -30.76 -26.30 -18.97
N LEU A 662 -30.80 -27.51 -18.38
CA LEU A 662 -30.48 -28.76 -19.09
C LEU A 662 -31.36 -28.97 -20.33
N VAL A 663 -32.70 -28.86 -20.21
CA VAL A 663 -33.62 -28.97 -21.35
C VAL A 663 -33.34 -27.90 -22.39
N THR A 664 -33.09 -26.65 -21.96
CA THR A 664 -32.86 -25.51 -22.85
C THR A 664 -31.54 -25.65 -23.62
N THR A 665 -30.43 -25.99 -22.94
CA THR A 665 -29.14 -26.18 -23.60
C THR A 665 -29.15 -27.40 -24.55
N ALA A 666 -29.84 -28.46 -24.17
CA ALA A 666 -30.08 -29.59 -25.08
C ALA A 666 -30.85 -29.15 -26.33
N ALA A 667 -31.88 -28.34 -26.18
CA ALA A 667 -32.66 -27.81 -27.29
C ALA A 667 -31.85 -26.87 -28.21
N LEU A 668 -30.89 -26.13 -27.67
CA LEU A 668 -29.97 -25.28 -28.43
C LEU A 668 -28.87 -26.09 -29.15
N MET A 669 -28.56 -27.31 -28.71
CA MET A 669 -27.45 -28.10 -29.24
C MET A 669 -27.89 -29.20 -30.20
N TYR A 670 -29.04 -29.78 -29.99
CA TYR A 670 -29.53 -30.95 -30.71
C TYR A 670 -30.83 -30.70 -31.43
N ARG A 671 -31.12 -31.48 -32.46
CA ARG A 671 -32.42 -31.44 -33.16
C ARG A 671 -33.49 -32.22 -32.37
N PRO A 672 -34.79 -31.90 -32.52
CA PRO A 672 -35.87 -32.59 -31.80
C PRO A 672 -35.92 -34.11 -32.10
N GLU A 673 -35.48 -34.50 -33.28
CA GLU A 673 -35.39 -35.94 -33.67
C GLU A 673 -34.26 -36.66 -32.91
N ARG A 674 -33.27 -35.91 -32.42
CA ARG A 674 -32.13 -36.46 -31.65
C ARG A 674 -32.45 -36.57 -30.17
N VAL A 675 -33.09 -35.57 -29.59
CA VAL A 675 -33.35 -35.48 -28.13
C VAL A 675 -34.81 -35.12 -27.89
N THR A 676 -35.53 -35.90 -27.07
CA THR A 676 -36.89 -35.63 -26.69
C THR A 676 -37.08 -35.73 -25.18
N PHE A 677 -37.81 -34.77 -24.59
CA PHE A 677 -38.07 -34.70 -23.16
C PHE A 677 -39.54 -34.97 -22.83
N PHE A 678 -39.76 -35.77 -21.80
CA PHE A 678 -41.02 -35.88 -21.06
C PHE A 678 -40.78 -35.29 -19.65
N CYS A 679 -41.55 -34.29 -19.28
CA CYS A 679 -41.33 -33.52 -18.08
C CYS A 679 -42.45 -33.72 -17.06
N VAL A 680 -42.11 -33.93 -15.79
CA VAL A 680 -43.06 -34.02 -14.67
C VAL A 680 -42.74 -32.94 -13.66
N GLY A 681 -43.67 -32.02 -13.45
CA GLY A 681 -43.50 -30.90 -12.52
C GLY A 681 -43.99 -29.59 -13.11
N ALA A 682 -44.81 -28.85 -12.39
CA ALA A 682 -45.38 -27.57 -12.85
C ALA A 682 -44.31 -26.49 -13.07
N SER A 683 -43.16 -26.58 -12.40
CA SER A 683 -42.02 -25.70 -12.58
C SER A 683 -41.38 -25.79 -13.97
N LEU A 684 -41.64 -26.86 -14.72
CA LEU A 684 -41.11 -27.12 -16.06
C LEU A 684 -42.05 -26.61 -17.19
N TYR A 685 -43.20 -26.04 -16.89
CA TYR A 685 -44.08 -25.43 -17.93
C TYR A 685 -43.39 -24.39 -18.83
N PRO A 686 -42.37 -23.59 -18.36
CA PRO A 686 -41.72 -22.65 -19.25
C PRO A 686 -40.99 -23.27 -20.46
N VAL A 687 -40.72 -24.58 -20.46
CA VAL A 687 -40.07 -25.28 -21.58
C VAL A 687 -41.10 -26.08 -22.43
N GLU A 688 -42.40 -26.03 -22.11
CA GLU A 688 -43.47 -26.83 -22.79
C GLU A 688 -43.52 -26.58 -24.29
N ASP A 689 -43.32 -25.31 -24.70
CA ASP A 689 -43.42 -24.93 -26.12
C ASP A 689 -42.16 -25.29 -26.94
N TYR A 690 -41.15 -25.92 -26.33
CA TYR A 690 -39.97 -26.33 -27.10
C TYR A 690 -40.29 -27.54 -27.99
N PRO A 691 -39.81 -27.55 -29.26
CA PRO A 691 -40.02 -28.70 -30.16
C PRO A 691 -39.49 -30.03 -29.62
N HIS A 692 -38.62 -29.98 -28.65
CA HIS A 692 -37.97 -31.13 -27.99
C HIS A 692 -38.80 -31.70 -26.83
N VAL A 693 -39.84 -31.00 -26.39
CA VAL A 693 -40.65 -31.40 -25.25
C VAL A 693 -41.97 -32.06 -25.74
N ALA A 694 -42.07 -33.35 -25.50
CA ALA A 694 -43.23 -34.12 -25.91
C ALA A 694 -44.47 -33.91 -25.00
N ALA A 695 -44.23 -33.67 -23.70
CA ALA A 695 -45.27 -33.38 -22.73
C ALA A 695 -44.66 -32.76 -21.46
N VAL A 696 -45.44 -31.85 -20.83
CA VAL A 696 -45.20 -31.39 -19.45
C VAL A 696 -46.48 -31.73 -18.65
N VAL A 697 -46.32 -32.48 -17.56
CA VAL A 697 -47.45 -32.88 -16.70
C VAL A 697 -47.21 -32.41 -15.26
N SER A 698 -48.27 -31.91 -14.61
CA SER A 698 -48.20 -31.54 -13.20
C SER A 698 -48.03 -32.77 -12.32
N THR A 699 -47.29 -32.63 -11.19
CA THR A 699 -47.22 -33.68 -10.16
C THR A 699 -48.58 -34.03 -9.54
N THR A 700 -49.63 -33.24 -9.78
CA THR A 700 -51.01 -33.50 -9.33
C THR A 700 -51.85 -34.23 -10.38
N ASP A 701 -51.37 -34.33 -11.62
CA ASP A 701 -52.06 -35.04 -12.71
C ASP A 701 -51.62 -36.50 -12.81
N VAL A 702 -52.17 -37.34 -11.93
CA VAL A 702 -51.84 -38.78 -11.85
C VAL A 702 -52.11 -39.52 -13.15
N GLU A 703 -53.16 -39.16 -13.87
CA GLU A 703 -53.50 -39.80 -15.16
C GLU A 703 -52.49 -39.42 -16.24
N GLY A 704 -52.15 -38.14 -16.32
CA GLY A 704 -51.10 -37.64 -17.24
C GLY A 704 -49.75 -38.29 -17.00
N ILE A 705 -49.33 -38.39 -15.73
CA ILE A 705 -48.09 -39.07 -15.34
C ILE A 705 -48.11 -40.53 -15.73
N SER A 706 -49.19 -41.25 -15.39
CA SER A 706 -49.33 -42.70 -15.73
C SER A 706 -49.24 -42.93 -17.24
N ARG A 707 -49.85 -42.03 -18.04
CA ARG A 707 -49.78 -42.05 -19.50
C ARG A 707 -48.37 -41.83 -20.02
N THR A 708 -47.68 -40.83 -19.47
CA THR A 708 -46.28 -40.51 -19.79
C THR A 708 -45.34 -41.69 -19.52
N ILE A 709 -45.41 -42.25 -18.31
CA ILE A 709 -44.60 -43.43 -17.93
C ILE A 709 -44.92 -44.63 -18.84
N SER A 710 -46.21 -44.91 -19.10
CA SER A 710 -46.62 -46.04 -19.96
C SER A 710 -46.13 -45.86 -21.39
N THR A 711 -46.06 -44.63 -21.90
CA THR A 711 -45.49 -44.32 -23.22
C THR A 711 -44.00 -44.65 -23.28
N ILE A 712 -43.24 -44.24 -22.26
CA ILE A 712 -41.80 -44.53 -22.19
C ILE A 712 -41.52 -46.04 -22.03
N GLU A 713 -42.26 -46.73 -21.15
CA GLU A 713 -42.18 -48.19 -21.02
C GLU A 713 -42.50 -48.93 -22.34
N GLY A 714 -43.50 -48.42 -23.08
CA GLY A 714 -43.83 -48.94 -24.40
C GLY A 714 -42.67 -48.76 -25.39
N LEU A 715 -42.01 -47.61 -25.35
CA LEU A 715 -40.85 -47.32 -26.18
C LEU A 715 -39.66 -48.22 -25.83
N ILE A 716 -39.38 -48.44 -24.56
CA ILE A 716 -38.31 -49.35 -24.10
C ILE A 716 -38.55 -50.76 -24.67
N ARG A 717 -39.74 -51.31 -24.48
CA ARG A 717 -40.10 -52.64 -25.01
C ARG A 717 -39.95 -52.73 -26.53
N THR A 718 -40.33 -51.68 -27.26
CA THR A 718 -40.19 -51.60 -28.71
C THR A 718 -38.71 -51.61 -29.12
N ARG A 719 -37.88 -50.87 -28.40
CA ARG A 719 -36.43 -50.82 -28.66
C ARG A 719 -35.70 -52.10 -28.30
N GLU A 720 -36.03 -52.74 -27.19
CA GLU A 720 -35.48 -54.04 -26.83
C GLU A 720 -35.78 -55.10 -27.93
N ALA A 721 -37.04 -55.15 -28.47
CA ALA A 721 -37.42 -56.01 -29.56
C ALA A 721 -36.65 -55.67 -30.87
N SER A 722 -36.50 -54.36 -31.14
CA SER A 722 -35.74 -53.88 -32.30
C SER A 722 -34.27 -54.19 -32.20
N PHE A 723 -33.65 -53.98 -31.04
CA PHE A 723 -32.24 -54.28 -30.81
C PHE A 723 -31.94 -55.77 -30.98
N LYS A 724 -32.80 -56.60 -30.45
CA LYS A 724 -32.71 -58.05 -30.67
C LYS A 724 -32.90 -58.42 -32.13
N ARG A 725 -33.84 -57.80 -32.85
CA ARG A 725 -34.12 -58.08 -34.27
C ARG A 725 -32.98 -57.67 -35.17
N TYR A 726 -32.41 -56.48 -34.93
CA TYR A 726 -31.35 -55.92 -35.78
C TYR A 726 -29.93 -56.22 -35.23
N GLN A 727 -29.84 -56.98 -34.13
CA GLN A 727 -28.60 -57.32 -33.45
C GLN A 727 -27.70 -56.10 -33.19
N MET A 728 -28.29 -55.03 -32.61
CA MET A 728 -27.64 -53.77 -32.28
C MET A 728 -27.83 -53.44 -30.81
N ASP A 729 -26.92 -52.67 -30.25
CA ASP A 729 -27.06 -52.01 -28.95
C ASP A 729 -27.43 -50.54 -29.12
N ILE A 730 -27.48 -49.79 -27.99
CA ILE A 730 -27.84 -48.37 -27.99
C ILE A 730 -26.77 -47.54 -28.73
N THR A 731 -25.51 -47.88 -28.64
CA THR A 731 -24.41 -47.19 -29.34
C THR A 731 -24.59 -47.35 -30.85
N GLU A 732 -24.79 -48.60 -31.31
CA GLU A 732 -25.01 -48.85 -32.73
C GLU A 732 -26.35 -48.26 -33.24
N PHE A 733 -27.37 -48.22 -32.41
CA PHE A 733 -28.62 -47.50 -32.72
C PHE A 733 -28.38 -46.03 -33.00
N ARG A 734 -27.59 -45.36 -32.14
CA ARG A 734 -27.21 -43.97 -32.32
C ARG A 734 -26.38 -43.75 -33.57
N GLU A 735 -25.41 -44.62 -33.87
CA GLU A 735 -24.61 -44.57 -35.08
C GLU A 735 -25.43 -44.77 -36.37
N ARG A 736 -26.38 -45.68 -36.36
CA ARG A 736 -27.29 -45.94 -37.50
C ARG A 736 -28.28 -44.80 -37.75
N ARG A 737 -28.63 -44.06 -36.72
CA ARG A 737 -29.65 -43.03 -36.81
C ARG A 737 -29.08 -41.61 -36.98
N PHE A 738 -27.99 -41.31 -36.34
CA PHE A 738 -27.39 -39.94 -36.24
C PHE A 738 -25.88 -39.90 -36.56
N GLY A 739 -25.20 -41.01 -36.61
CA GLY A 739 -23.77 -41.09 -36.80
C GLY A 739 -23.31 -41.47 -38.20
N ALA A 740 -22.13 -42.05 -38.29
CA ALA A 740 -21.47 -42.42 -39.57
C ALA A 740 -22.28 -43.49 -40.39
N MET A 741 -23.14 -44.28 -39.74
CA MET A 741 -24.00 -45.27 -40.40
C MET A 741 -25.42 -44.73 -40.63
N ALA A 742 -25.62 -43.45 -40.72
CA ALA A 742 -26.95 -42.84 -40.91
C ALA A 742 -27.62 -43.38 -42.18
N GLY A 743 -28.86 -43.88 -41.99
CA GLY A 743 -29.64 -44.53 -43.07
C GLY A 743 -29.58 -46.06 -43.06
N ALA A 744 -28.78 -46.69 -42.18
CA ALA A 744 -28.88 -48.12 -41.93
C ALA A 744 -30.20 -48.53 -41.29
N ALA A 745 -30.62 -49.79 -41.46
CA ALA A 745 -31.94 -50.27 -41.04
C ALA A 745 -32.17 -50.11 -39.52
N THR A 746 -33.21 -49.38 -39.18
CA THR A 746 -33.80 -49.22 -37.82
C THR A 746 -35.29 -49.48 -37.91
N ASP A 747 -35.96 -49.61 -36.77
CA ASP A 747 -37.42 -49.77 -36.74
C ASP A 747 -38.11 -48.47 -37.19
N PRO A 748 -38.91 -48.46 -38.30
CA PRO A 748 -39.54 -47.28 -38.81
C PRO A 748 -40.68 -46.75 -37.91
N SER A 749 -41.13 -47.55 -36.93
CA SER A 749 -42.16 -47.12 -35.95
C SER A 749 -41.57 -46.30 -34.81
N ASP A 750 -40.28 -46.44 -34.52
CA ASP A 750 -39.60 -45.62 -33.52
C ASP A 750 -39.18 -44.26 -34.12
N LYS A 751 -39.96 -43.22 -33.78
CA LYS A 751 -39.73 -41.85 -34.27
C LYS A 751 -38.79 -41.03 -33.38
N PHE A 752 -38.44 -41.54 -32.20
CA PHE A 752 -37.69 -40.83 -31.20
C PHE A 752 -36.17 -41.15 -31.29
N GLY A 753 -35.35 -40.16 -30.98
CA GLY A 753 -33.95 -40.32 -30.66
C GLY A 753 -33.74 -40.75 -29.22
N ASP A 754 -32.81 -40.07 -28.52
CA ASP A 754 -32.69 -40.27 -27.08
C ASP A 754 -33.84 -39.61 -26.34
N VAL A 755 -34.45 -40.34 -25.41
CA VAL A 755 -35.61 -39.87 -24.65
C VAL A 755 -35.26 -39.73 -23.19
N PHE A 756 -35.59 -38.56 -22.65
CA PHE A 756 -35.33 -38.21 -21.26
C PHE A 756 -36.61 -38.00 -20.48
N LEU A 757 -36.73 -38.66 -19.33
CA LEU A 757 -37.78 -38.40 -18.33
C LEU A 757 -37.20 -37.44 -17.27
N VAL A 758 -37.68 -36.21 -17.23
CA VAL A 758 -37.27 -35.18 -16.28
C VAL A 758 -38.34 -35.03 -15.21
N ILE A 759 -37.97 -35.28 -13.95
CA ILE A 759 -38.93 -35.20 -12.82
C ILE A 759 -38.40 -34.13 -11.86
N ASP A 760 -39.13 -33.00 -11.70
CA ASP A 760 -38.84 -32.04 -10.66
C ASP A 760 -39.49 -32.48 -9.35
N ASN A 761 -38.73 -32.32 -8.22
CA ASN A 761 -39.16 -32.72 -6.90
C ASN A 761 -39.52 -34.21 -6.76
N PHE A 762 -38.57 -35.09 -7.14
CA PHE A 762 -38.75 -36.52 -7.15
C PHE A 762 -39.22 -37.10 -5.80
N GLY A 763 -38.83 -36.53 -4.65
CA GLY A 763 -39.32 -36.97 -3.33
C GLY A 763 -40.84 -36.85 -3.21
N ASP A 764 -41.43 -35.70 -3.51
CA ASP A 764 -42.88 -35.47 -3.48
C ASP A 764 -43.60 -36.32 -4.54
N PHE A 765 -42.98 -36.51 -5.69
CA PHE A 765 -43.51 -37.39 -6.76
C PHE A 765 -43.56 -38.83 -6.27
N TYR A 766 -42.50 -39.34 -5.61
CA TYR A 766 -42.44 -40.71 -5.12
C TYR A 766 -43.43 -41.00 -3.99
N GLU A 767 -43.60 -40.05 -3.04
CA GLU A 767 -44.48 -40.24 -1.87
C GLU A 767 -45.98 -40.20 -2.19
N LYS A 768 -46.40 -39.47 -3.22
CA LYS A 768 -47.81 -39.24 -3.55
C LYS A 768 -48.46 -40.35 -4.35
N ASP A 769 -47.73 -41.40 -4.66
CA ASP A 769 -48.12 -42.16 -5.81
C ASP A 769 -48.24 -43.66 -5.55
N GLY A 770 -49.36 -44.21 -5.88
CA GLY A 770 -49.66 -45.63 -5.87
C GLY A 770 -48.80 -46.52 -6.81
N GLY A 771 -47.46 -46.36 -6.84
CA GLY A 771 -46.52 -47.21 -7.57
C GLY A 771 -45.91 -46.60 -8.84
N LEU A 772 -46.21 -45.32 -9.18
CA LEU A 772 -45.60 -44.64 -10.34
C LEU A 772 -44.10 -44.32 -10.10
N GLY A 773 -43.75 -44.05 -8.85
CA GLY A 773 -42.36 -43.82 -8.45
C GLY A 773 -41.47 -45.06 -8.70
N ASP A 774 -41.98 -46.27 -8.36
CA ASP A 774 -41.27 -47.52 -8.62
C ASP A 774 -41.12 -47.80 -10.13
N ARG A 775 -42.13 -47.41 -10.91
CA ARG A 775 -42.06 -47.51 -12.37
C ARG A 775 -41.03 -46.56 -12.97
N ALA A 776 -40.98 -45.33 -12.48
CA ALA A 776 -39.94 -44.37 -12.90
C ALA A 776 -38.49 -44.89 -12.55
N ILE A 777 -38.33 -45.48 -11.38
CA ILE A 777 -37.06 -46.15 -10.99
C ILE A 777 -36.74 -47.32 -11.93
N ALA A 778 -37.79 -48.13 -12.31
CA ALA A 778 -37.57 -49.20 -13.26
C ALA A 778 -37.13 -48.68 -14.65
N ILE A 779 -37.71 -47.57 -15.12
CA ILE A 779 -37.27 -46.90 -16.36
C ILE A 779 -35.81 -46.45 -16.22
N ALA A 780 -35.38 -45.86 -15.10
CA ALA A 780 -34.03 -45.43 -14.89
C ALA A 780 -33.01 -46.61 -14.90
N ARG A 781 -33.42 -47.80 -14.46
CA ARG A 781 -32.57 -49.02 -14.49
C ARG A 781 -32.51 -49.66 -15.88
N GLN A 782 -33.60 -49.62 -16.65
CA GLN A 782 -33.69 -50.26 -17.95
C GLN A 782 -33.31 -49.32 -19.11
N GLY A 783 -33.46 -47.99 -18.93
CA GLY A 783 -33.29 -47.02 -19.99
C GLY A 783 -31.85 -46.86 -20.49
N LEU A 784 -30.87 -47.35 -19.74
CA LEU A 784 -29.44 -47.33 -20.11
C LEU A 784 -28.95 -48.67 -20.72
N SER A 785 -29.76 -49.67 -20.77
CA SER A 785 -29.50 -50.97 -21.35
C SER A 785 -30.22 -51.13 -22.69
#